data_fb75eb3dda6a8b774f5930770e06cb6e
#
_entry.id   fb75eb3dda6a8b774f5930770e06cb6e
#
_cell.length_a   1.000
_cell.length_b   1.000
_cell.length_c   1.000
_cell.angle_alpha   90.00
_cell.angle_beta   90.00
_cell.angle_gamma   90.00
#
_symmetry.space_group_name_H-M   'P 1'
#
loop_
_entity.id
_entity.type
_entity.pdbx_description
1 polymer ?
#
loop_
_entity_poly.entity_id
_entity_poly.type
_entity_poly.pdbx_seq_one_letter_code
_entity_poly.pdbx_strand_id
1 'polypeptide(L)'
;MAVSNLISLIEERRHIMNSKKLITGSCTVALSVMMLASTVTYAPISNSQVYASVVKQKQEPTGQYQINDSFPIDEKNDNPKFDTWSLLDNINRKFYGFKGQGSVWVHSNNAKNFELYINGKNVSLKNISSNKWVKIDISKFTKNGNNALQISPKKGVRASDKFDIKLPYPTLVDKTKEYRNNDTFKTMDALINSEIKNGFPSAELVVVHNGQIIKRSAYGRVNAYFQNGKRRVNAPKVTNTTMYDLASNTKMWATNMAIQKLVSEKKLNIDAKVSSIFPDFKDNANDKIKGKTDLTVRDILMHQAGFPADPQYHNNNYNPDKPNERKKNANPVYTQNRDEVLKKIIATPLQYAPGTKTIYSDVDYMLLGLIIEKVTGQREDNYVENNIYKPLGLRHLMYNPLDKGVSKNKIAATELNGNTRDGQIDFNNIRHYTLQGQVHDEKAYYTMHGVSGHAGLFGDASDLAVLAQMVINRGGFGNHRIFDEDTLDEFIKPKSTNYSYGLGWRREASTTYSGNYGWAFSGLSDASTIGHTGWTGTLTVVDPHDNTAVILLTNERNTPILKPETTATANDFAGGHYLLSKYGDIASLAFAAINKDNSSANNAKLISLTMQRFNEIQKNKDDQTNADKADLCGIYDALKMRSKKHNSVARFLATTKGKQITAYVKANKNAVNNVRNSH
;
A
#
# COMPACT_ATOMS: atom_id res chain seq x y z
N MET A 1 49.88 5.69 1.95
CA MET A 1 50.53 5.17 0.72
C MET A 1 49.61 4.41 -0.23
N ALA A 2 48.30 4.38 -0.02
CA ALA A 2 47.36 3.65 -0.92
C ALA A 2 46.45 4.56 -1.78
N VAL A 3 46.51 5.88 -1.60
CA VAL A 3 45.68 6.84 -2.36
C VAL A 3 46.48 7.51 -3.50
N SER A 4 47.81 7.50 -3.45
CA SER A 4 48.67 8.06 -4.51
C SER A 4 48.77 7.15 -5.73
N ASN A 5 48.54 5.85 -5.60
CA ASN A 5 48.64 4.90 -6.72
C ASN A 5 47.35 4.77 -7.56
N LEU A 6 46.24 5.34 -7.10
CA LEU A 6 44.99 5.32 -7.87
C LEU A 6 44.84 6.53 -8.81
N ILE A 7 45.50 7.62 -8.51
CA ILE A 7 45.48 8.85 -9.32
C ILE A 7 46.40 8.72 -10.54
N SER A 8 47.54 8.02 -10.41
CA SER A 8 48.48 7.76 -11.51
C SER A 8 47.88 6.84 -12.59
N LEU A 9 47.00 5.92 -12.25
CA LEU A 9 46.33 4.99 -13.19
C LEU A 9 45.18 5.63 -13.98
N ILE A 10 44.69 6.76 -13.53
CA ILE A 10 43.58 7.50 -14.20
C ILE A 10 44.17 8.51 -15.21
N GLU A 11 45.33 9.05 -14.97
CA GLU A 11 46.00 9.97 -15.90
C GLU A 11 46.64 9.25 -17.09
N GLU A 12 47.15 8.05 -16.93
CA GLU A 12 47.68 7.24 -18.03
C GLU A 12 46.63 6.78 -19.05
N ARG A 13 45.39 6.67 -18.65
CA ARG A 13 44.26 6.31 -19.56
C ARG A 13 43.69 7.50 -20.34
N ARG A 14 43.97 8.73 -19.96
CA ARG A 14 43.52 9.93 -20.70
C ARG A 14 44.43 10.30 -21.88
N HIS A 15 45.68 9.85 -21.92
CA HIS A 15 46.61 10.14 -23.00
C HIS A 15 46.53 9.17 -24.19
N ILE A 16 45.81 8.04 -24.08
CA ILE A 16 45.72 7.04 -25.17
C ILE A 16 44.49 7.27 -26.08
N MET A 17 43.60 8.19 -25.75
CA MET A 17 42.37 8.42 -26.52
C MET A 17 42.39 9.60 -27.50
N ASN A 18 43.52 10.26 -27.70
CA ASN A 18 43.62 11.44 -28.58
C ASN A 18 44.61 11.33 -29.75
N SER A 19 44.79 10.16 -30.32
CA SER A 19 45.49 10.08 -31.62
C SER A 19 45.05 8.83 -32.38
N LYS A 20 44.28 9.03 -33.44
CA LYS A 20 44.37 8.50 -34.81
C LYS A 20 43.00 8.28 -35.42
N LYS A 21 42.77 9.14 -36.39
CA LYS A 21 41.82 8.91 -37.51
C LYS A 21 42.41 7.92 -38.51
N LEU A 22 41.48 7.18 -39.16
CA LEU A 22 41.58 6.41 -40.40
C LEU A 22 42.48 5.17 -40.41
N ILE A 23 41.85 4.01 -40.63
CA ILE A 23 41.98 3.23 -41.89
C ILE A 23 40.98 2.03 -41.77
N THR A 24 40.29 1.79 -42.88
CA THR A 24 39.36 0.71 -43.19
C THR A 24 40.06 -0.66 -43.22
N GLY A 25 39.39 -1.71 -42.74
CA GLY A 25 39.80 -3.09 -43.03
C GLY A 25 39.13 -4.12 -42.09
N SER A 26 38.28 -4.92 -42.68
CA SER A 26 37.63 -6.07 -42.07
C SER A 26 38.60 -7.05 -41.43
N CYS A 27 38.30 -7.50 -40.20
CA CYS A 27 38.59 -8.86 -39.77
C CYS A 27 37.79 -9.19 -38.50
N THR A 28 36.96 -10.19 -38.62
CA THR A 28 36.14 -10.81 -37.58
C THR A 28 37.07 -11.60 -36.66
N VAL A 29 37.09 -11.29 -35.37
CA VAL A 29 37.51 -12.21 -34.32
C VAL A 29 36.56 -12.06 -33.15
N ALA A 30 35.80 -13.12 -32.92
CA ALA A 30 34.94 -13.27 -31.77
C ALA A 30 35.77 -13.40 -30.49
N LEU A 31 35.54 -12.51 -29.52
CA LEU A 31 35.93 -12.73 -28.14
C LEU A 31 34.64 -12.72 -27.29
N SER A 32 34.23 -13.93 -26.93
CA SER A 32 33.10 -14.19 -26.02
C SER A 32 33.55 -13.78 -24.62
N VAL A 33 33.07 -12.64 -24.13
CA VAL A 33 32.99 -12.35 -22.69
C VAL A 33 31.55 -12.61 -22.26
N MET A 34 31.35 -13.73 -21.59
CA MET A 34 30.09 -14.01 -20.88
C MET A 34 29.92 -13.01 -19.74
N MET A 35 29.19 -11.92 -19.98
CA MET A 35 28.45 -11.24 -18.93
C MET A 35 27.06 -11.90 -18.87
N LEU A 36 26.83 -12.69 -17.84
CA LEU A 36 25.50 -13.12 -17.43
C LEU A 36 24.71 -11.89 -16.93
N ALA A 37 24.15 -11.15 -17.86
CA ALA A 37 23.06 -10.24 -17.59
C ALA A 37 21.78 -11.08 -17.63
N SER A 38 21.24 -11.45 -16.48
CA SER A 38 19.87 -11.97 -16.37
C SER A 38 18.92 -10.83 -16.74
N THR A 39 18.63 -10.66 -18.02
CA THR A 39 17.53 -9.84 -18.49
C THR A 39 16.23 -10.54 -18.13
N VAL A 40 15.68 -10.22 -16.97
CA VAL A 40 14.26 -10.45 -16.69
C VAL A 40 13.50 -9.48 -17.59
N THR A 41 13.11 -9.93 -18.77
CA THR A 41 12.17 -9.20 -19.62
C THR A 41 10.81 -9.21 -18.95
N TYR A 42 10.50 -8.13 -18.24
CA TYR A 42 9.12 -7.82 -17.85
C TYR A 42 8.36 -7.44 -19.12
N ALA A 43 7.40 -8.25 -19.52
CA ALA A 43 6.46 -7.86 -20.55
C ALA A 43 5.70 -6.61 -20.05
N PRO A 44 5.62 -5.53 -20.85
CA PRO A 44 4.72 -4.43 -20.53
C PRO A 44 3.29 -4.99 -20.46
N ILE A 45 2.47 -4.45 -19.56
CA ILE A 45 1.01 -4.72 -19.53
C ILE A 45 0.44 -4.10 -20.81
N SER A 46 0.64 -4.74 -21.95
CA SER A 46 0.07 -4.38 -23.25
C SER A 46 -1.13 -5.26 -23.54
N ASN A 47 -2.22 -4.58 -23.90
CA ASN A 47 -3.42 -5.22 -24.42
C ASN A 47 -3.10 -6.08 -25.63
N SER A 48 -3.14 -7.40 -25.46
CA SER A 48 -3.39 -8.31 -26.56
C SER A 48 -4.08 -9.55 -25.99
N GLN A 49 -5.19 -9.93 -26.61
CA GLN A 49 -5.73 -11.27 -26.48
C GLN A 49 -4.63 -12.23 -26.96
N VAL A 50 -3.89 -12.79 -26.02
CA VAL A 50 -2.95 -13.85 -26.33
C VAL A 50 -3.75 -15.14 -26.27
N TYR A 51 -3.97 -15.76 -27.43
CA TYR A 51 -4.23 -17.19 -27.51
C TYR A 51 -3.17 -17.88 -26.68
N ALA A 52 -3.60 -18.85 -25.86
CA ALA A 52 -2.71 -19.60 -24.99
C ALA A 52 -1.62 -20.29 -25.82
N SER A 53 -0.51 -19.61 -26.04
CA SER A 53 0.66 -20.19 -26.66
C SER A 53 1.31 -21.11 -25.63
N VAL A 54 1.43 -22.38 -25.96
CA VAL A 54 2.18 -23.36 -25.17
C VAL A 54 3.64 -22.88 -25.12
N VAL A 55 4.06 -22.27 -24.03
CA VAL A 55 5.46 -21.88 -23.84
C VAL A 55 6.24 -23.11 -23.43
N LYS A 56 7.26 -23.48 -24.20
CA LYS A 56 8.15 -24.61 -23.94
C LYS A 56 9.55 -24.09 -23.66
N GLN A 57 10.15 -24.52 -22.55
CA GLN A 57 11.53 -24.17 -22.20
C GLN A 57 12.30 -25.39 -21.69
N LYS A 58 13.63 -25.43 -21.94
CA LYS A 58 14.50 -26.49 -21.42
C LYS A 58 14.86 -26.26 -19.95
N GLN A 59 15.04 -25.00 -19.55
CA GLN A 59 15.45 -24.64 -18.20
C GLN A 59 14.24 -24.68 -17.25
N GLU A 60 14.48 -25.14 -16.05
CA GLU A 60 13.49 -25.17 -14.96
C GLU A 60 13.06 -23.75 -14.62
N PRO A 61 11.74 -23.47 -14.50
CA PRO A 61 11.27 -22.18 -14.03
C PRO A 61 11.68 -21.97 -12.56
N THR A 62 12.37 -20.86 -12.29
CA THR A 62 12.85 -20.49 -10.94
C THR A 62 11.81 -19.69 -10.18
N GLY A 63 11.84 -19.79 -8.84
CA GLY A 63 10.97 -19.01 -7.97
C GLY A 63 10.40 -19.84 -6.81
N GLN A 64 9.53 -19.19 -6.02
CA GLN A 64 8.78 -19.78 -4.93
C GLN A 64 7.29 -19.85 -5.32
N TYR A 65 6.79 -21.02 -5.53
CA TYR A 65 5.46 -21.30 -6.07
C TYR A 65 4.46 -21.65 -4.96
N GLN A 66 3.16 -21.53 -5.23
CA GLN A 66 2.11 -22.05 -4.35
C GLN A 66 2.23 -23.57 -4.22
N ILE A 67 2.46 -24.24 -5.37
CA ILE A 67 2.71 -25.68 -5.44
C ILE A 67 4.04 -25.85 -6.17
N ASN A 68 4.91 -26.67 -5.61
CA ASN A 68 6.19 -27.07 -6.19
C ASN A 68 6.43 -28.52 -5.77
N ASP A 69 5.85 -29.45 -6.54
CA ASP A 69 5.84 -30.87 -6.22
C ASP A 69 6.45 -31.69 -7.33
N SER A 70 6.95 -32.87 -6.96
CA SER A 70 7.52 -33.86 -7.86
C SER A 70 6.93 -35.25 -7.57
N PHE A 71 6.72 -36.04 -8.61
CA PHE A 71 6.43 -37.48 -8.50
C PHE A 71 7.63 -38.25 -9.04
N PRO A 72 8.12 -39.33 -8.38
CA PRO A 72 7.71 -39.80 -7.05
C PRO A 72 7.95 -38.74 -5.98
N ILE A 73 7.16 -38.80 -4.90
CA ILE A 73 7.20 -37.83 -3.81
C ILE A 73 8.56 -37.92 -3.12
N ASP A 74 9.25 -36.80 -2.97
CA ASP A 74 10.42 -36.69 -2.12
C ASP A 74 9.97 -36.39 -0.69
N GLU A 75 10.07 -37.39 0.20
CA GLU A 75 9.67 -37.29 1.60
C GLU A 75 10.37 -36.11 2.36
N LYS A 76 11.52 -35.63 1.85
CA LYS A 76 12.23 -34.48 2.44
C LYS A 76 11.59 -33.14 2.14
N ASN A 77 10.75 -33.06 1.11
CA ASN A 77 10.03 -31.85 0.71
C ASN A 77 8.55 -31.87 1.10
N ASP A 78 8.14 -32.83 1.93
CA ASP A 78 6.76 -32.99 2.32
C ASP A 78 6.29 -31.75 3.12
N ASN A 79 5.33 -31.00 2.58
CA ASN A 79 4.68 -29.95 3.33
C ASN A 79 3.56 -30.60 4.15
N PRO A 80 3.68 -30.61 5.50
CA PRO A 80 2.74 -31.32 6.39
C PRO A 80 1.28 -30.85 6.30
N LYS A 81 1.02 -29.80 5.56
CA LYS A 81 -0.34 -29.30 5.29
C LYS A 81 -1.07 -30.05 4.16
N PHE A 82 -0.43 -30.97 3.47
CA PHE A 82 -1.01 -31.67 2.35
C PHE A 82 -1.12 -33.17 2.65
N ASP A 83 -2.31 -33.73 2.43
CA ASP A 83 -2.53 -35.16 2.50
C ASP A 83 -1.79 -35.83 1.33
N THR A 84 -0.66 -36.43 1.62
CA THR A 84 0.06 -37.30 0.69
C THR A 84 -0.34 -38.75 0.99
N TRP A 85 -0.85 -39.42 -0.02
CA TRP A 85 -1.13 -40.85 0.02
C TRP A 85 0.09 -41.61 -0.54
N SER A 86 0.19 -42.88 -0.41
CA SER A 86 1.39 -43.67 -0.77
C SER A 86 1.90 -43.41 -2.19
N LEU A 87 3.13 -43.87 -2.53
CA LEU A 87 3.78 -43.70 -3.84
C LEU A 87 2.94 -44.06 -5.07
N LEU A 88 1.87 -44.82 -4.90
CA LEU A 88 0.93 -45.23 -5.94
C LEU A 88 -0.36 -44.40 -5.94
N ASP A 89 -0.50 -43.48 -5.00
CA ASP A 89 -1.71 -42.71 -4.77
C ASP A 89 -1.64 -41.30 -5.34
N ASN A 90 -2.79 -40.62 -5.32
CA ASN A 90 -2.94 -39.28 -5.87
C ASN A 90 -2.24 -38.23 -5.04
N ILE A 91 -1.57 -37.28 -5.68
CA ILE A 91 -1.12 -36.04 -5.04
C ILE A 91 -2.29 -35.07 -5.04
N ASN A 92 -2.76 -34.69 -3.86
CA ASN A 92 -3.83 -33.70 -3.69
C ASN A 92 -3.28 -32.42 -3.06
N ARG A 93 -3.54 -31.27 -3.69
CA ARG A 93 -3.08 -29.96 -3.24
C ARG A 93 -4.22 -28.94 -3.31
N LYS A 94 -4.25 -28.04 -2.32
CA LYS A 94 -5.09 -26.85 -2.38
C LYS A 94 -4.27 -25.68 -2.89
N PHE A 95 -4.88 -24.79 -3.65
CA PHE A 95 -4.27 -23.55 -4.07
C PHE A 95 -5.29 -22.44 -4.18
N TYR A 96 -4.83 -21.21 -4.03
CA TYR A 96 -5.65 -20.02 -4.17
C TYR A 96 -5.65 -19.55 -5.63
N GLY A 97 -6.82 -19.22 -6.17
CA GLY A 97 -6.95 -18.82 -7.58
C GLY A 97 -8.18 -17.97 -7.86
N PHE A 98 -8.30 -17.52 -9.10
CA PHE A 98 -9.44 -16.73 -9.57
C PHE A 98 -10.03 -17.31 -10.84
N LYS A 99 -11.36 -17.21 -10.94
CA LYS A 99 -12.10 -17.68 -12.12
C LYS A 99 -11.57 -17.03 -13.40
N GLY A 100 -11.25 -17.85 -14.38
CA GLY A 100 -10.73 -17.36 -15.67
C GLY A 100 -9.26 -16.97 -15.67
N GLN A 101 -8.50 -17.33 -14.63
CA GLN A 101 -7.08 -17.05 -14.50
C GLN A 101 -6.32 -18.30 -14.02
N GLY A 102 -5.06 -18.39 -14.39
CA GLY A 102 -4.15 -19.41 -13.89
C GLY A 102 -3.43 -20.21 -14.96
N SER A 103 -2.21 -20.59 -14.65
CA SER A 103 -1.38 -21.47 -15.45
C SER A 103 -0.52 -22.31 -14.53
N VAL A 104 -0.11 -23.47 -15.01
CA VAL A 104 0.77 -24.40 -14.30
C VAL A 104 1.93 -24.79 -15.20
N TRP A 105 3.12 -24.90 -14.64
CA TRP A 105 4.27 -25.48 -15.29
C TRP A 105 4.33 -26.97 -14.99
N VAL A 106 4.52 -27.78 -16.01
CA VAL A 106 4.65 -29.23 -15.91
C VAL A 106 5.90 -29.68 -16.66
N HIS A 107 6.65 -30.58 -16.03
CA HIS A 107 7.75 -31.32 -16.65
C HIS A 107 7.57 -32.79 -16.39
N SER A 108 7.78 -33.64 -17.42
CA SER A 108 7.68 -35.08 -17.28
C SER A 108 8.51 -35.77 -18.34
N ASN A 109 9.13 -36.90 -17.97
CA ASN A 109 9.75 -37.80 -18.93
C ASN A 109 8.71 -38.74 -19.59
N ASN A 110 7.52 -38.90 -18.97
CA ASN A 110 6.46 -39.79 -19.45
C ASN A 110 5.05 -39.31 -19.06
N ALA A 111 4.66 -38.12 -19.50
CA ALA A 111 3.39 -37.49 -19.13
C ALA A 111 2.13 -38.32 -19.43
N LYS A 112 2.18 -39.26 -20.38
CA LYS A 112 1.04 -40.14 -20.73
C LYS A 112 0.63 -41.07 -19.58
N ASN A 113 1.53 -41.33 -18.64
CA ASN A 113 1.31 -42.17 -17.47
C ASN A 113 0.69 -41.44 -16.28
N PHE A 114 0.35 -40.14 -16.45
CA PHE A 114 -0.26 -39.33 -15.44
C PHE A 114 -1.56 -38.66 -15.91
N GLU A 115 -2.37 -38.27 -14.97
CA GLU A 115 -3.54 -37.41 -15.15
C GLU A 115 -3.46 -36.24 -14.21
N LEU A 116 -3.76 -35.06 -14.73
CA LEU A 116 -3.84 -33.81 -13.96
C LEU A 116 -5.29 -33.34 -13.88
N TYR A 117 -5.78 -33.05 -12.69
CA TYR A 117 -7.12 -32.53 -12.47
C TYR A 117 -7.06 -31.20 -11.75
N ILE A 118 -7.91 -30.27 -12.16
CA ILE A 118 -8.19 -29.03 -11.44
C ILE A 118 -9.68 -29.01 -11.13
N ASN A 119 -10.02 -28.94 -9.84
CA ASN A 119 -11.41 -29.00 -9.36
C ASN A 119 -12.19 -30.19 -9.92
N GLY A 120 -11.55 -31.36 -9.99
CA GLY A 120 -12.12 -32.60 -10.51
C GLY A 120 -12.25 -32.68 -12.04
N LYS A 121 -11.80 -31.66 -12.78
CA LYS A 121 -11.82 -31.65 -14.26
C LYS A 121 -10.45 -31.97 -14.82
N ASN A 122 -10.41 -32.91 -15.77
CA ASN A 122 -9.15 -33.34 -16.41
C ASN A 122 -8.53 -32.21 -17.24
N VAL A 123 -7.24 -31.98 -17.04
CA VAL A 123 -6.39 -31.07 -17.81
C VAL A 123 -5.55 -31.86 -18.78
N SER A 124 -5.68 -31.59 -20.07
CA SER A 124 -4.99 -32.35 -21.12
C SER A 124 -3.48 -32.22 -21.03
N LEU A 125 -2.78 -33.35 -20.92
CA LEU A 125 -1.32 -33.46 -20.94
C LEU A 125 -0.77 -33.87 -22.34
N LYS A 126 -1.61 -33.90 -23.39
CA LYS A 126 -1.24 -34.42 -24.73
C LYS A 126 -0.07 -33.66 -25.39
N ASN A 127 0.12 -32.38 -25.05
CA ASN A 127 1.14 -31.53 -25.68
C ASN A 127 2.42 -31.40 -24.85
N ILE A 128 2.59 -32.21 -23.81
CA ILE A 128 3.80 -32.21 -23.00
C ILE A 128 4.91 -32.94 -23.74
N SER A 129 5.97 -32.19 -24.05
CA SER A 129 7.18 -32.76 -24.66
C SER A 129 8.03 -33.39 -23.56
N SER A 130 8.51 -34.60 -23.79
CA SER A 130 9.43 -35.30 -22.88
C SER A 130 10.62 -34.38 -22.48
N ASN A 131 10.90 -34.33 -21.20
CA ASN A 131 12.04 -33.59 -20.60
C ASN A 131 12.08 -32.09 -20.92
N LYS A 132 10.92 -31.43 -21.06
CA LYS A 132 10.81 -29.98 -21.16
C LYS A 132 9.74 -29.46 -20.23
N TRP A 133 10.00 -28.31 -19.61
CA TRP A 133 8.97 -27.56 -18.89
C TRP A 133 7.95 -26.98 -19.88
N VAL A 134 6.69 -27.25 -19.63
CA VAL A 134 5.56 -26.82 -20.48
C VAL A 134 4.59 -26.04 -19.60
N LYS A 135 4.29 -24.81 -20.00
CA LYS A 135 3.26 -23.99 -19.33
C LYS A 135 1.89 -24.34 -19.90
N ILE A 136 0.96 -24.74 -19.03
CA ILE A 136 -0.42 -25.10 -19.37
C ILE A 136 -1.36 -24.05 -18.81
N ASP A 137 -2.27 -23.54 -19.63
CA ASP A 137 -3.36 -22.69 -19.18
C ASP A 137 -4.43 -23.52 -18.46
N ILE A 138 -4.71 -23.18 -17.21
CA ILE A 138 -5.74 -23.82 -16.39
C ILE A 138 -6.92 -22.88 -16.10
N SER A 139 -6.97 -21.70 -16.71
CA SER A 139 -7.97 -20.65 -16.47
C SER A 139 -9.43 -21.13 -16.59
N LYS A 140 -9.70 -22.08 -17.50
CA LYS A 140 -11.04 -22.65 -17.70
C LYS A 140 -11.52 -23.52 -16.53
N PHE A 141 -10.62 -23.95 -15.66
CA PHE A 141 -10.87 -24.88 -14.57
C PHE A 141 -10.88 -24.21 -13.20
N THR A 142 -10.36 -22.98 -13.09
CA THR A 142 -10.22 -22.24 -11.83
C THR A 142 -11.53 -21.58 -11.39
N LYS A 143 -11.67 -21.38 -10.07
CA LYS A 143 -12.72 -20.60 -9.41
C LYS A 143 -12.10 -19.60 -8.43
N ASN A 144 -12.88 -18.64 -7.96
CA ASN A 144 -12.42 -17.70 -6.94
C ASN A 144 -12.21 -18.40 -5.60
N GLY A 145 -11.09 -18.09 -4.93
CA GLY A 145 -10.71 -18.68 -3.66
C GLY A 145 -10.01 -20.03 -3.80
N ASN A 146 -10.31 -20.95 -2.92
CA ASN A 146 -9.66 -22.26 -2.83
C ASN A 146 -10.04 -23.17 -4.03
N ASN A 147 -9.03 -23.68 -4.69
CA ASN A 147 -9.09 -24.66 -5.76
C ASN A 147 -8.37 -25.95 -5.34
N ALA A 148 -8.69 -27.06 -5.99
CA ALA A 148 -8.03 -28.35 -5.80
C ALA A 148 -7.24 -28.74 -7.07
N LEU A 149 -5.99 -29.18 -6.88
CA LEU A 149 -5.14 -29.80 -7.89
C LEU A 149 -4.91 -31.22 -7.47
N GLN A 150 -5.05 -32.17 -8.43
CA GLN A 150 -4.79 -33.57 -8.21
C GLN A 150 -3.92 -34.11 -9.34
N ILE A 151 -2.91 -34.90 -9.01
CA ILE A 151 -2.10 -35.69 -9.94
C ILE A 151 -2.35 -37.13 -9.62
N SER A 152 -2.80 -37.90 -10.63
CA SER A 152 -3.07 -39.33 -10.52
C SER A 152 -2.15 -40.11 -11.43
N PRO A 153 -1.33 -41.05 -10.91
CA PRO A 153 -0.61 -41.99 -11.73
C PRO A 153 -1.60 -43.01 -12.34
N LYS A 154 -1.39 -43.38 -13.59
CA LYS A 154 -2.17 -44.40 -14.28
C LYS A 154 -1.62 -45.79 -14.01
N LYS A 155 -2.45 -46.82 -14.26
CA LYS A 155 -2.00 -48.22 -14.27
C LYS A 155 -0.81 -48.38 -15.25
N GLY A 156 0.31 -48.89 -14.74
CA GLY A 156 1.54 -49.06 -15.52
C GLY A 156 2.57 -47.93 -15.40
N VAL A 157 2.34 -46.95 -14.51
CA VAL A 157 3.39 -46.00 -14.09
C VAL A 157 4.58 -46.76 -13.50
N ARG A 158 5.79 -46.34 -13.82
CA ARG A 158 7.05 -46.98 -13.38
C ARG A 158 7.72 -46.07 -12.34
N ALA A 159 8.55 -46.61 -11.46
CA ALA A 159 9.36 -45.85 -10.51
C ALA A 159 10.32 -44.85 -11.20
N SER A 160 10.66 -45.06 -12.49
CA SER A 160 11.47 -44.15 -13.30
C SER A 160 10.67 -43.01 -13.93
N ASP A 161 9.32 -43.05 -13.90
CA ASP A 161 8.47 -42.00 -14.46
C ASP A 161 8.46 -40.83 -13.50
N LYS A 162 8.75 -39.65 -14.03
CA LYS A 162 8.80 -38.38 -13.26
C LYS A 162 7.73 -37.42 -13.75
N PHE A 163 7.13 -36.71 -12.80
CA PHE A 163 6.18 -35.66 -13.09
C PHE A 163 6.39 -34.51 -12.07
N ASP A 164 6.93 -33.38 -12.56
CA ASP A 164 7.17 -32.19 -11.76
C ASP A 164 6.12 -31.14 -12.10
N ILE A 165 5.63 -30.45 -11.10
CA ILE A 165 4.61 -29.42 -11.25
C ILE A 165 4.93 -28.17 -10.43
N LYS A 166 4.78 -27.00 -11.06
CA LYS A 166 4.90 -25.70 -10.37
C LYS A 166 3.71 -24.82 -10.70
N LEU A 167 3.02 -24.37 -9.67
CA LEU A 167 1.87 -23.50 -9.81
C LEU A 167 2.19 -22.15 -9.15
N PRO A 168 2.26 -21.05 -9.95
CA PRO A 168 2.52 -19.71 -9.41
C PRO A 168 1.31 -19.17 -8.65
N TYR A 169 1.55 -18.15 -7.82
CA TYR A 169 0.49 -17.35 -7.26
C TYR A 169 -0.23 -16.53 -8.33
N PRO A 170 -1.51 -16.20 -8.15
CA PRO A 170 -2.21 -15.28 -9.04
C PRO A 170 -1.48 -13.94 -9.20
N THR A 171 -1.61 -13.33 -10.36
CA THR A 171 -1.16 -11.97 -10.65
C THR A 171 -2.35 -11.09 -11.00
N LEU A 172 -2.13 -9.78 -11.10
CA LEU A 172 -3.17 -8.84 -11.51
C LEU A 172 -3.36 -8.84 -13.02
N VAL A 173 -4.62 -8.86 -13.46
CA VAL A 173 -5.02 -8.69 -14.86
C VAL A 173 -5.77 -7.37 -15.02
N ASP A 174 -5.33 -6.51 -15.94
CA ASP A 174 -6.02 -5.25 -16.22
C ASP A 174 -7.32 -5.47 -16.98
N LYS A 175 -8.44 -5.20 -16.32
CA LYS A 175 -9.80 -5.28 -16.86
C LYS A 175 -10.52 -3.92 -16.87
N THR A 176 -9.81 -2.83 -16.69
CA THR A 176 -10.38 -1.47 -16.62
C THR A 176 -11.25 -1.13 -17.83
N LYS A 177 -10.90 -1.63 -19.03
CA LYS A 177 -11.69 -1.44 -20.25
C LYS A 177 -13.07 -2.07 -20.18
N GLU A 178 -13.20 -3.24 -19.54
CA GLU A 178 -14.48 -3.95 -19.39
C GLU A 178 -15.42 -3.20 -18.43
N TYR A 179 -14.85 -2.50 -17.45
CA TYR A 179 -15.59 -1.74 -16.45
C TYR A 179 -15.79 -0.26 -16.78
N ARG A 180 -15.27 0.23 -17.92
CA ARG A 180 -15.37 1.66 -18.27
C ARG A 180 -16.81 2.18 -18.38
N ASN A 181 -17.77 1.30 -18.64
CA ASN A 181 -19.19 1.61 -18.73
C ASN A 181 -19.95 1.37 -17.42
N ASN A 182 -19.28 0.95 -16.33
CA ASN A 182 -19.89 0.81 -15.04
C ASN A 182 -20.39 2.17 -14.54
N ASP A 183 -21.69 2.27 -14.28
CA ASP A 183 -22.33 3.54 -13.92
C ASP A 183 -21.87 4.09 -12.58
N THR A 184 -21.51 3.22 -11.63
CA THR A 184 -21.02 3.65 -10.33
C THR A 184 -19.62 4.24 -10.45
N PHE A 185 -18.73 3.63 -11.25
CA PHE A 185 -17.42 4.20 -11.53
C PHE A 185 -17.52 5.54 -12.28
N LYS A 186 -18.47 5.69 -13.21
CA LYS A 186 -18.73 7.01 -13.85
C LYS A 186 -19.21 8.06 -12.85
N THR A 187 -20.06 7.65 -11.90
CA THR A 187 -20.51 8.54 -10.82
C THR A 187 -19.36 8.95 -9.92
N MET A 188 -18.50 8.00 -9.54
CA MET A 188 -17.30 8.24 -8.76
C MET A 188 -16.34 9.20 -9.50
N ASP A 189 -16.09 8.99 -10.79
CA ASP A 189 -15.26 9.89 -11.61
C ASP A 189 -15.82 11.31 -11.62
N ALA A 190 -17.14 11.43 -11.76
CA ALA A 190 -17.80 12.74 -11.79
C ALA A 190 -17.70 13.45 -10.43
N LEU A 191 -17.87 12.72 -9.33
CA LEU A 191 -17.71 13.24 -7.97
C LEU A 191 -16.28 13.73 -7.75
N ILE A 192 -15.27 12.87 -7.97
CA ILE A 192 -13.87 13.23 -7.77
C ILE A 192 -13.47 14.43 -8.65
N ASN A 193 -13.85 14.44 -9.92
CA ASN A 193 -13.55 15.56 -10.82
C ASN A 193 -14.22 16.86 -10.37
N SER A 194 -15.43 16.78 -9.78
CA SER A 194 -16.10 17.95 -9.23
C SER A 194 -15.35 18.51 -8.03
N GLU A 195 -14.90 17.67 -7.11
CA GLU A 195 -14.11 18.11 -5.95
C GLU A 195 -12.75 18.68 -6.36
N ILE A 196 -12.06 18.07 -7.33
CA ILE A 196 -10.82 18.62 -7.91
C ILE A 196 -11.08 20.02 -8.52
N LYS A 197 -12.18 20.16 -9.26
CA LYS A 197 -12.58 21.45 -9.80
C LYS A 197 -12.82 22.49 -8.69
N ASN A 198 -13.37 22.07 -7.58
CA ASN A 198 -13.77 22.91 -6.46
C ASN A 198 -12.67 23.18 -5.43
N GLY A 199 -11.46 22.63 -5.60
CA GLY A 199 -10.33 22.97 -4.74
C GLY A 199 -9.49 21.79 -4.26
N PHE A 200 -10.00 20.57 -4.30
CA PHE A 200 -9.20 19.41 -3.89
C PHE A 200 -7.98 19.22 -4.81
N PRO A 201 -6.78 18.91 -4.30
CA PRO A 201 -5.56 19.00 -5.12
C PRO A 201 -5.42 17.86 -6.13
N SER A 202 -5.43 16.60 -5.66
CA SER A 202 -5.33 15.43 -6.54
C SER A 202 -5.70 14.13 -5.85
N ALA A 203 -6.01 13.11 -6.67
CA ALA A 203 -6.22 11.75 -6.23
C ALA A 203 -5.75 10.73 -7.27
N GLU A 204 -5.32 9.56 -6.80
CA GLU A 204 -5.12 8.35 -7.59
C GLU A 204 -5.95 7.23 -6.97
N LEU A 205 -6.66 6.47 -7.81
CA LEU A 205 -7.56 5.41 -7.37
C LEU A 205 -7.31 4.13 -8.15
N VAL A 206 -7.08 3.03 -7.43
CA VAL A 206 -7.08 1.67 -7.98
C VAL A 206 -8.07 0.82 -7.19
N VAL A 207 -8.90 0.06 -7.91
CA VAL A 207 -9.78 -0.97 -7.34
C VAL A 207 -9.42 -2.31 -7.95
N VAL A 208 -9.12 -3.27 -7.07
CA VAL A 208 -8.85 -4.66 -7.40
C VAL A 208 -10.04 -5.51 -6.97
N HIS A 209 -10.44 -6.47 -7.80
CA HIS A 209 -11.43 -7.48 -7.45
C HIS A 209 -11.15 -8.80 -8.17
N ASN A 210 -11.08 -9.91 -7.41
CA ASN A 210 -10.83 -11.26 -7.93
C ASN A 210 -9.61 -11.34 -8.87
N GLY A 211 -8.46 -10.77 -8.46
CA GLY A 211 -7.23 -10.77 -9.25
C GLY A 211 -7.25 -9.86 -10.48
N GLN A 212 -8.19 -8.92 -10.55
CA GLN A 212 -8.35 -7.99 -11.67
C GLN A 212 -8.28 -6.55 -11.18
N ILE A 213 -7.56 -5.70 -11.90
CA ILE A 213 -7.69 -4.25 -11.78
C ILE A 213 -8.94 -3.84 -12.57
N ILE A 214 -10.01 -3.47 -11.87
CA ILE A 214 -11.29 -3.10 -12.47
C ILE A 214 -11.48 -1.57 -12.59
N LYS A 215 -10.70 -0.80 -11.83
CA LYS A 215 -10.63 0.66 -11.88
C LYS A 215 -9.20 1.11 -11.66
N ARG A 216 -8.72 2.06 -12.50
CA ARG A 216 -7.45 2.76 -12.33
C ARG A 216 -7.59 4.14 -12.94
N SER A 217 -7.44 5.18 -12.13
CA SER A 217 -7.64 6.56 -12.55
C SER A 217 -6.81 7.53 -11.72
N ALA A 218 -6.44 8.64 -12.36
CA ALA A 218 -5.68 9.72 -11.77
C ALA A 218 -6.37 11.06 -12.01
N TYR A 219 -6.41 11.95 -11.03
CA TYR A 219 -7.17 13.17 -11.03
C TYR A 219 -6.38 14.33 -10.45
N GLY A 220 -6.55 15.54 -10.98
CA GLY A 220 -5.93 16.74 -10.42
C GLY A 220 -4.48 16.94 -10.83
N ARG A 221 -3.71 17.58 -9.96
CA ARG A 221 -2.34 18.04 -10.24
C ARG A 221 -1.37 17.69 -9.12
N VAL A 222 -0.13 17.39 -9.49
CA VAL A 222 0.92 16.96 -8.53
C VAL A 222 1.24 18.04 -7.48
N ASN A 223 1.08 19.32 -7.84
CA ASN A 223 1.24 20.47 -6.95
C ASN A 223 0.19 21.52 -7.33
N ALA A 224 -0.95 21.48 -6.67
CA ALA A 224 -2.13 22.24 -7.07
C ALA A 224 -2.15 23.70 -6.61
N TYR A 225 -1.25 24.08 -5.67
CA TYR A 225 -1.22 25.41 -5.08
C TYR A 225 0.19 26.00 -5.07
N PHE A 226 0.28 27.31 -5.18
CA PHE A 226 1.47 28.05 -4.82
C PHE A 226 1.60 28.10 -3.29
N GLN A 227 2.78 28.42 -2.80
CA GLN A 227 3.05 28.56 -1.38
C GLN A 227 2.12 29.58 -0.68
N ASN A 228 1.68 30.60 -1.41
CA ASN A 228 0.72 31.59 -0.92
C ASN A 228 -0.75 31.16 -1.01
N GLY A 229 -1.03 29.88 -1.19
CA GLY A 229 -2.38 29.34 -1.25
C GLY A 229 -3.16 29.56 -2.57
N LYS A 230 -2.62 30.27 -3.56
CA LYS A 230 -3.28 30.45 -4.85
C LYS A 230 -3.19 29.17 -5.71
N ARG A 231 -4.26 28.89 -6.46
CA ARG A 231 -4.32 27.70 -7.37
C ARG A 231 -3.30 27.79 -8.50
N ARG A 232 -2.64 26.68 -8.79
CA ARG A 232 -1.70 26.50 -9.90
C ARG A 232 -2.40 25.80 -11.08
N VAL A 233 -2.89 26.57 -12.03
CA VAL A 233 -3.63 26.04 -13.18
C VAL A 233 -2.75 25.25 -14.18
N ASN A 234 -1.45 25.55 -14.24
CA ASN A 234 -0.49 24.95 -15.18
C ASN A 234 0.45 23.90 -14.56
N ALA A 235 0.21 23.47 -13.30
CA ALA A 235 1.02 22.40 -12.71
C ALA A 235 0.82 21.09 -13.48
N PRO A 236 1.82 20.16 -13.50
CA PRO A 236 1.67 18.86 -14.12
C PRO A 236 0.48 18.09 -13.58
N LYS A 237 -0.20 17.35 -14.44
CA LYS A 237 -1.33 16.48 -14.05
C LYS A 237 -0.78 15.24 -13.33
N VAL A 238 -1.57 14.71 -12.41
CA VAL A 238 -1.36 13.39 -11.82
C VAL A 238 -1.55 12.30 -12.89
N THR A 239 -0.74 11.27 -12.83
CA THR A 239 -0.79 10.07 -13.67
C THR A 239 -0.88 8.82 -12.80
N ASN A 240 -1.15 7.66 -13.38
CA ASN A 240 -1.17 6.38 -12.67
C ASN A 240 0.23 5.87 -12.23
N THR A 241 1.24 6.71 -12.29
CA THR A 241 2.61 6.49 -11.80
C THR A 241 3.11 7.68 -10.98
N THR A 242 2.21 8.54 -10.55
CA THR A 242 2.54 9.64 -9.64
C THR A 242 2.71 9.07 -8.24
N MET A 243 3.83 9.36 -7.62
CA MET A 243 4.12 8.91 -6.27
C MET A 243 3.51 9.87 -5.25
N TYR A 244 2.93 9.31 -4.21
CA TYR A 244 2.40 10.04 -3.05
C TYR A 244 3.21 9.70 -1.81
N ASP A 245 3.37 10.65 -0.91
CA ASP A 245 3.81 10.37 0.45
C ASP A 245 2.73 9.55 1.16
N LEU A 246 3.03 8.32 1.48
CA LEU A 246 2.07 7.36 2.04
C LEU A 246 1.83 7.57 3.53
N ALA A 247 2.62 8.44 4.17
CA ALA A 247 2.55 8.71 5.60
C ALA A 247 2.45 7.39 6.41
N SER A 248 1.46 7.26 7.30
CA SER A 248 1.31 6.06 8.14
C SER A 248 0.98 4.76 7.41
N ASN A 249 0.63 4.79 6.13
CA ASN A 249 0.58 3.57 5.31
C ASN A 249 1.96 2.90 5.18
N THR A 250 3.06 3.64 5.45
CA THR A 250 4.42 3.09 5.61
C THR A 250 4.45 1.96 6.62
N LYS A 251 3.75 2.12 7.76
CA LYS A 251 3.69 1.10 8.81
C LYS A 251 3.27 -0.26 8.28
N MET A 252 2.30 -0.27 7.35
CA MET A 252 1.78 -1.52 6.79
C MET A 252 2.63 -2.02 5.62
N TRP A 253 2.88 -1.15 4.64
CA TRP A 253 3.41 -1.56 3.34
C TRP A 253 4.95 -1.63 3.27
N ALA A 254 5.64 -1.15 4.32
CA ALA A 254 7.07 -1.35 4.52
C ALA A 254 7.33 -2.19 5.77
N THR A 255 7.16 -1.61 6.95
CA THR A 255 7.58 -2.18 8.23
C THR A 255 6.87 -3.49 8.54
N ASN A 256 5.54 -3.51 8.46
CA ASN A 256 4.76 -4.71 8.77
C ASN A 256 5.05 -5.84 7.77
N MET A 257 5.22 -5.51 6.47
CA MET A 257 5.63 -6.49 5.45
C MET A 257 7.02 -7.08 5.76
N ALA A 258 7.97 -6.24 6.18
CA ALA A 258 9.31 -6.69 6.57
C ALA A 258 9.27 -7.60 7.80
N ILE A 259 8.51 -7.22 8.84
CA ILE A 259 8.34 -8.04 10.05
C ILE A 259 7.69 -9.38 9.70
N GLN A 260 6.60 -9.40 8.93
CA GLN A 260 5.95 -10.64 8.48
C GLN A 260 6.92 -11.56 7.73
N LYS A 261 7.75 -10.99 6.84
CA LYS A 261 8.77 -11.77 6.14
C LYS A 261 9.79 -12.37 7.09
N LEU A 262 10.30 -11.58 8.03
CA LEU A 262 11.27 -12.07 9.03
C LEU A 262 10.69 -13.15 9.93
N VAL A 263 9.40 -13.04 10.30
CA VAL A 263 8.68 -14.06 11.07
C VAL A 263 8.52 -15.34 10.27
N SER A 264 8.05 -15.24 9.03
CA SER A 264 7.89 -16.38 8.11
C SER A 264 9.22 -17.11 7.84
N GLU A 265 10.33 -16.36 7.80
CA GLU A 265 11.69 -16.91 7.66
C GLU A 265 12.31 -17.38 8.98
N LYS A 266 11.57 -17.31 10.10
CA LYS A 266 12.03 -17.67 11.46
C LYS A 266 13.25 -16.85 11.92
N LYS A 267 13.46 -15.65 11.35
CA LYS A 267 14.54 -14.72 11.72
C LYS A 267 14.13 -13.78 12.85
N LEU A 268 12.84 -13.62 13.10
CA LEU A 268 12.28 -12.83 14.18
C LEU A 268 11.13 -13.60 14.84
N ASN A 269 11.16 -13.68 16.17
CA ASN A 269 10.02 -14.14 16.95
C ASN A 269 9.27 -12.91 17.49
N ILE A 270 7.97 -12.79 17.20
CA ILE A 270 7.15 -11.66 17.67
C ILE A 270 6.95 -11.66 19.19
N ASP A 271 7.12 -12.81 19.86
CA ASP A 271 7.04 -12.93 21.31
C ASP A 271 8.40 -12.71 21.99
N ALA A 272 9.45 -12.41 21.23
CA ALA A 272 10.76 -12.07 21.80
C ALA A 272 10.67 -10.71 22.50
N LYS A 273 11.34 -10.60 23.66
CA LYS A 273 11.50 -9.32 24.35
C LYS A 273 12.38 -8.39 23.53
N VAL A 274 12.00 -7.10 23.46
CA VAL A 274 12.82 -6.07 22.82
C VAL A 274 14.20 -5.98 23.44
N SER A 275 14.30 -6.20 24.76
CA SER A 275 15.57 -6.24 25.49
C SER A 275 16.51 -7.38 25.05
N SER A 276 16.00 -8.46 24.43
CA SER A 276 16.86 -9.49 23.84
C SER A 276 17.48 -9.04 22.48
N ILE A 277 16.89 -8.06 21.81
CA ILE A 277 17.39 -7.48 20.55
C ILE A 277 18.29 -6.28 20.85
N PHE A 278 17.87 -5.44 21.80
CA PHE A 278 18.57 -4.25 22.28
C PHE A 278 18.80 -4.38 23.80
N PRO A 279 19.97 -4.82 24.28
CA PRO A 279 20.21 -5.09 25.70
C PRO A 279 20.00 -3.88 26.62
N ASP A 280 20.16 -2.66 26.09
CA ASP A 280 19.92 -1.42 26.85
C ASP A 280 18.45 -1.00 26.92
N PHE A 281 17.55 -1.74 26.24
CA PHE A 281 16.13 -1.45 26.25
C PHE A 281 15.49 -1.95 27.55
N LYS A 282 15.44 -1.07 28.54
CA LYS A 282 14.96 -1.36 29.90
C LYS A 282 14.36 -0.13 30.56
N ASP A 283 13.70 -0.34 31.69
CA ASP A 283 13.18 0.74 32.51
C ASP A 283 14.31 1.62 33.07
N ASN A 284 14.12 2.95 33.01
CA ASN A 284 15.01 3.88 33.71
C ASN A 284 14.65 3.92 35.21
N ALA A 285 15.62 4.25 36.05
CA ALA A 285 15.42 4.30 37.50
C ALA A 285 14.21 5.18 37.89
N ASN A 286 14.05 6.33 37.23
CA ASN A 286 13.04 7.34 37.52
C ASN A 286 11.71 7.15 36.74
N ASP A 287 11.56 6.09 35.94
CA ASP A 287 10.32 5.82 35.26
C ASP A 287 9.19 5.56 36.26
N LYS A 288 8.16 6.39 36.24
CA LYS A 288 6.96 6.23 37.10
C LYS A 288 6.16 4.99 36.76
N ILE A 289 6.13 4.65 35.47
CA ILE A 289 5.47 3.45 34.93
C ILE A 289 6.58 2.55 34.40
N LYS A 290 6.63 1.31 34.92
CA LYS A 290 7.60 0.29 34.54
C LYS A 290 7.00 -0.67 33.53
N GLY A 291 7.85 -1.45 32.84
CA GLY A 291 7.46 -2.50 31.92
C GLY A 291 8.22 -2.53 30.60
N LYS A 292 9.10 -1.56 30.32
CA LYS A 292 9.92 -1.55 29.11
C LYS A 292 10.78 -2.82 28.99
N THR A 293 11.31 -3.29 30.10
CA THR A 293 12.19 -4.47 30.16
C THR A 293 11.52 -5.74 29.63
N ASP A 294 10.20 -5.84 29.78
CA ASP A 294 9.42 -7.02 29.41
C ASP A 294 8.64 -6.87 28.11
N LEU A 295 8.70 -5.69 27.46
CA LEU A 295 8.03 -5.45 26.20
C LEU A 295 8.45 -6.44 25.12
N THR A 296 7.48 -7.04 24.46
CA THR A 296 7.66 -7.92 23.31
C THR A 296 7.47 -7.16 22.00
N VAL A 297 7.95 -7.72 20.90
CA VAL A 297 7.68 -7.22 19.54
C VAL A 297 6.18 -7.21 19.26
N ARG A 298 5.44 -8.18 19.80
CA ARG A 298 3.97 -8.26 19.71
C ARG A 298 3.28 -7.05 20.36
N ASP A 299 3.68 -6.65 21.55
CA ASP A 299 3.10 -5.49 22.26
C ASP A 299 3.25 -4.21 21.44
N ILE A 300 4.39 -4.05 20.77
CA ILE A 300 4.67 -2.92 19.90
C ILE A 300 3.81 -2.96 18.63
N LEU A 301 3.72 -4.12 17.96
CA LEU A 301 2.85 -4.31 16.79
C LEU A 301 1.38 -4.00 17.09
N MET A 302 0.93 -4.25 18.33
CA MET A 302 -0.45 -4.03 18.77
C MET A 302 -0.73 -2.63 19.28
N HIS A 303 0.25 -1.72 19.29
CA HIS A 303 0.15 -0.40 19.94
C HIS A 303 -0.23 -0.47 21.41
N GLN A 304 0.35 -1.45 22.12
CA GLN A 304 0.11 -1.71 23.54
C GLN A 304 1.37 -1.53 24.40
N ALA A 305 2.43 -0.96 23.82
CA ALA A 305 3.72 -0.78 24.50
C ALA A 305 3.68 0.27 25.63
N GLY A 306 2.73 1.18 25.61
CA GLY A 306 2.61 2.23 26.62
C GLY A 306 3.26 3.56 26.26
N PHE A 307 3.89 3.69 25.10
CA PHE A 307 4.49 4.92 24.64
C PHE A 307 3.46 6.02 24.35
N PRO A 308 3.83 7.32 24.47
CA PRO A 308 3.00 8.41 24.01
C PRO A 308 2.75 8.30 22.49
N ALA A 309 1.59 8.82 22.06
CA ALA A 309 1.17 8.72 20.66
C ALA A 309 2.15 9.39 19.69
N ASP A 310 2.56 10.60 19.99
CA ASP A 310 3.36 11.47 19.11
C ASP A 310 4.40 12.31 19.87
N PRO A 311 5.45 11.72 20.45
CA PRO A 311 6.53 12.50 21.04
C PRO A 311 7.32 13.20 19.94
N GLN A 312 7.54 14.50 20.13
CA GLN A 312 8.12 15.40 19.13
C GLN A 312 9.66 15.37 19.21
N TYR A 313 10.30 14.25 18.90
CA TYR A 313 11.77 14.10 18.99
C TYR A 313 12.53 15.18 18.22
N HIS A 314 12.03 15.58 17.07
CA HIS A 314 12.63 16.57 16.17
C HIS A 314 12.54 18.01 16.66
N ASN A 315 11.62 18.30 17.58
CA ASN A 315 11.24 19.64 17.99
C ASN A 315 11.86 19.99 19.35
N ASN A 316 12.91 20.81 19.35
CA ASN A 316 13.59 21.26 20.57
C ASN A 316 12.70 22.13 21.47
N ASN A 317 11.69 22.79 20.89
CA ASN A 317 10.79 23.72 21.60
C ASN A 317 9.51 23.03 22.14
N TYR A 318 9.36 21.72 21.93
CA TYR A 318 8.22 20.97 22.46
C TYR A 318 8.32 20.82 23.97
N ASN A 319 7.23 21.16 24.67
CA ASN A 319 7.12 20.99 26.11
C ASN A 319 6.20 19.77 26.40
N PRO A 320 6.73 18.62 26.83
CA PRO A 320 5.92 17.43 27.08
C PRO A 320 4.92 17.59 28.23
N ASP A 321 5.20 18.50 29.21
CA ASP A 321 4.30 18.77 30.33
C ASP A 321 3.12 19.67 29.90
N LYS A 322 3.31 20.46 28.87
CA LYS A 322 2.34 21.41 28.31
C LYS A 322 2.41 21.44 26.80
N PRO A 323 1.88 20.42 26.11
CA PRO A 323 2.07 20.24 24.66
C PRO A 323 1.61 21.41 23.78
N ASN A 324 0.67 22.22 24.26
CA ASN A 324 0.15 23.40 23.57
C ASN A 324 0.95 24.71 23.87
N GLU A 325 1.93 24.63 24.76
CA GLU A 325 2.80 25.76 25.09
C GLU A 325 4.21 25.54 24.55
N ARG A 326 4.71 26.48 23.75
CA ARG A 326 6.10 26.44 23.27
C ARG A 326 7.03 26.96 24.38
N LYS A 327 8.10 26.21 24.60
CA LYS A 327 9.17 26.65 25.51
C LYS A 327 10.51 26.31 24.89
N LYS A 328 11.34 27.29 24.65
CA LYS A 328 12.66 27.14 24.04
C LYS A 328 13.48 26.06 24.75
N ASN A 329 13.97 25.09 23.97
CA ASN A 329 14.80 23.96 24.43
C ASN A 329 14.18 23.14 25.60
N ALA A 330 12.86 23.01 25.66
CA ALA A 330 12.16 22.29 26.74
C ALA A 330 12.08 20.77 26.55
N ASN A 331 12.39 20.28 25.35
CA ASN A 331 12.21 18.84 25.03
C ASN A 331 13.40 17.99 25.53
N PRO A 332 13.22 17.16 26.57
CA PRO A 332 14.30 16.34 27.12
C PRO A 332 14.72 15.19 26.19
N VAL A 333 13.82 14.79 25.27
CA VAL A 333 14.07 13.70 24.31
C VAL A 333 14.40 14.23 22.91
N TYR A 334 14.68 15.53 22.77
CA TYR A 334 15.05 16.11 21.49
C TYR A 334 16.29 15.45 20.88
N THR A 335 16.18 15.10 19.59
CA THR A 335 17.32 14.77 18.73
C THR A 335 16.93 14.93 17.25
N GLN A 336 17.87 15.39 16.44
CA GLN A 336 17.86 15.33 14.98
C GLN A 336 19.02 14.44 14.46
N ASN A 337 19.62 13.64 15.36
CA ASN A 337 20.64 12.66 15.04
C ASN A 337 20.03 11.26 15.08
N ARG A 338 20.04 10.58 13.93
CA ARG A 338 19.46 9.24 13.76
C ARG A 338 20.08 8.20 14.69
N ASP A 339 21.39 8.30 14.94
CA ASP A 339 22.12 7.34 15.77
C ASP A 339 21.74 7.40 17.25
N GLU A 340 21.15 8.52 17.69
CA GLU A 340 20.68 8.70 19.06
C GLU A 340 19.22 8.29 19.27
N VAL A 341 18.46 7.98 18.21
CA VAL A 341 17.01 7.78 18.31
C VAL A 341 16.65 6.65 19.27
N LEU A 342 17.32 5.50 19.18
CA LEU A 342 17.06 4.40 20.08
C LEU A 342 17.23 4.81 21.56
N LYS A 343 18.29 5.55 21.87
CA LYS A 343 18.53 6.10 23.22
C LYS A 343 17.41 7.04 23.67
N LYS A 344 16.89 7.87 22.76
CA LYS A 344 15.78 8.77 23.05
C LYS A 344 14.45 8.03 23.22
N ILE A 345 14.20 6.97 22.45
CA ILE A 345 13.04 6.08 22.64
C ILE A 345 13.12 5.41 24.01
N ILE A 346 14.27 4.87 24.40
CA ILE A 346 14.50 4.27 25.72
C ILE A 346 14.25 5.29 26.85
N ALA A 347 14.68 6.54 26.66
CA ALA A 347 14.48 7.63 27.63
C ALA A 347 13.03 8.14 27.68
N THR A 348 12.18 7.83 26.70
CA THR A 348 10.78 8.29 26.67
C THR A 348 9.96 7.56 27.74
N PRO A 349 9.31 8.28 28.70
CA PRO A 349 8.49 7.65 29.72
C PRO A 349 7.24 6.97 29.11
N LEU A 350 6.85 5.82 29.66
CA LEU A 350 5.55 5.23 29.35
C LEU A 350 4.42 6.06 29.98
N GLN A 351 3.29 6.15 29.29
CA GLN A 351 2.08 6.84 29.75
C GLN A 351 1.08 5.91 30.45
N TYR A 352 1.18 4.61 30.19
CA TYR A 352 0.36 3.56 30.80
C TYR A 352 1.14 2.23 30.82
N ALA A 353 0.75 1.33 31.68
CA ALA A 353 1.40 0.01 31.78
C ALA A 353 1.19 -0.79 30.48
N PRO A 354 2.22 -1.45 29.96
CA PRO A 354 2.10 -2.28 28.76
C PRO A 354 0.93 -3.26 28.82
N GLY A 355 0.28 -3.50 27.70
CA GLY A 355 -0.85 -4.42 27.57
C GLY A 355 -2.19 -3.89 28.11
N THR A 356 -2.22 -2.78 28.87
CA THR A 356 -3.46 -2.29 29.51
C THR A 356 -4.34 -1.44 28.61
N LYS A 357 -3.78 -0.83 27.55
CA LYS A 357 -4.50 0.00 26.59
C LYS A 357 -3.91 -0.19 25.18
N THR A 358 -4.72 0.01 24.17
CA THR A 358 -4.28 0.14 22.77
C THR A 358 -4.33 1.62 22.39
N ILE A 359 -3.18 2.28 22.29
CA ILE A 359 -3.06 3.68 21.87
C ILE A 359 -2.06 3.75 20.73
N TYR A 360 -2.55 4.15 19.57
CA TYR A 360 -1.72 4.34 18.38
C TYR A 360 -0.52 5.23 18.70
N SER A 361 0.68 4.73 18.43
CA SER A 361 1.94 5.43 18.68
C SER A 361 2.89 5.30 17.50
N ASP A 362 3.44 6.41 17.05
CA ASP A 362 4.50 6.44 16.04
C ASP A 362 5.80 5.83 16.56
N VAL A 363 6.06 5.95 17.88
CA VAL A 363 7.26 5.38 18.51
C VAL A 363 7.33 3.88 18.31
N ASP A 364 6.19 3.20 18.41
CA ASP A 364 6.12 1.76 18.23
C ASP A 364 6.71 1.35 16.87
N TYR A 365 6.31 2.05 15.82
CA TYR A 365 6.80 1.76 14.47
C TYR A 365 8.19 2.30 14.17
N MET A 366 8.62 3.40 14.82
CA MET A 366 10.04 3.80 14.81
C MET A 366 10.91 2.67 15.37
N LEU A 367 10.50 2.09 16.50
CA LEU A 367 11.22 1.00 17.15
C LEU A 367 11.19 -0.29 16.29
N LEU A 368 10.05 -0.64 15.65
CA LEU A 368 9.98 -1.77 14.73
C LEU A 368 10.92 -1.62 13.53
N GLY A 369 11.04 -0.41 12.97
CA GLY A 369 12.03 -0.12 11.92
C GLY A 369 13.46 -0.38 12.40
N LEU A 370 13.82 0.08 13.60
CA LEU A 370 15.13 -0.18 14.21
C LEU A 370 15.35 -1.68 14.52
N ILE A 371 14.30 -2.41 14.88
CA ILE A 371 14.36 -3.88 15.07
C ILE A 371 14.68 -4.59 13.75
N ILE A 372 14.03 -4.18 12.64
CA ILE A 372 14.34 -4.71 11.30
C ILE A 372 15.82 -4.49 10.98
N GLU A 373 16.32 -3.29 11.20
CA GLU A 373 17.72 -2.95 10.94
C GLU A 373 18.70 -3.76 11.79
N LYS A 374 18.38 -3.94 13.07
CA LYS A 374 19.21 -4.74 14.00
C LYS A 374 19.25 -6.20 13.60
N VAL A 375 18.12 -6.78 13.27
CA VAL A 375 17.99 -8.21 12.92
C VAL A 375 18.61 -8.51 11.56
N THR A 376 18.51 -7.59 10.61
CA THR A 376 18.94 -7.82 9.22
C THR A 376 20.34 -7.28 8.91
N GLY A 377 20.85 -6.36 9.73
CA GLY A 377 22.07 -5.60 9.44
C GLY A 377 21.91 -4.62 8.25
N GLN A 378 20.69 -4.37 7.78
CA GLN A 378 20.37 -3.47 6.68
C GLN A 378 19.42 -2.38 7.14
N ARG A 379 19.61 -1.15 6.64
CA ARG A 379 18.60 -0.09 6.85
C ARG A 379 17.29 -0.52 6.22
N GLU A 380 16.16 -0.16 6.88
CA GLU A 380 14.82 -0.64 6.52
C GLU A 380 14.48 -0.43 5.04
N ASP A 381 14.81 0.73 4.47
CA ASP A 381 14.54 1.02 3.05
C ASP A 381 15.27 0.04 2.10
N ASN A 382 16.52 -0.27 2.38
CA ASN A 382 17.29 -1.23 1.61
C ASN A 382 16.73 -2.65 1.75
N TYR A 383 16.31 -3.02 2.97
CA TYR A 383 15.75 -4.34 3.22
C TYR A 383 14.45 -4.56 2.45
N VAL A 384 13.47 -3.63 2.56
CA VAL A 384 12.18 -3.79 1.86
C VAL A 384 12.34 -3.71 0.35
N GLU A 385 13.18 -2.82 -0.14
CA GLU A 385 13.44 -2.68 -1.57
C GLU A 385 14.02 -3.97 -2.17
N ASN A 386 15.04 -4.54 -1.54
CA ASN A 386 15.73 -5.70 -2.10
C ASN A 386 14.98 -7.02 -1.87
N ASN A 387 14.23 -7.16 -0.77
CA ASN A 387 13.61 -8.42 -0.39
C ASN A 387 12.10 -8.50 -0.65
N ILE A 388 11.44 -7.37 -0.95
CA ILE A 388 10.00 -7.32 -1.19
C ILE A 388 9.70 -6.64 -2.53
N TYR A 389 10.11 -5.37 -2.72
CA TYR A 389 9.64 -4.57 -3.86
C TYR A 389 10.28 -5.01 -5.19
N LYS A 390 11.59 -5.15 -5.26
CA LYS A 390 12.30 -5.61 -6.47
C LYS A 390 11.86 -7.01 -6.92
N PRO A 391 11.77 -8.02 -6.04
CA PRO A 391 11.25 -9.34 -6.42
C PRO A 391 9.85 -9.28 -7.03
N LEU A 392 8.98 -8.40 -6.52
CA LEU A 392 7.62 -8.22 -7.02
C LEU A 392 7.54 -7.28 -8.24
N GLY A 393 8.66 -6.71 -8.69
CA GLY A 393 8.72 -5.82 -9.85
C GLY A 393 8.20 -4.41 -9.59
N LEU A 394 8.07 -3.99 -8.33
CA LEU A 394 7.58 -2.67 -7.94
C LEU A 394 8.66 -1.62 -8.18
N ARG A 395 8.31 -0.51 -8.81
CA ARG A 395 9.27 0.52 -9.24
C ARG A 395 9.03 1.88 -8.61
N HIS A 396 7.84 2.11 -8.10
CA HIS A 396 7.41 3.38 -7.54
C HIS A 396 7.17 3.32 -6.03
N LEU A 397 7.58 2.23 -5.37
CA LEU A 397 7.60 2.11 -3.90
C LEU A 397 9.02 2.30 -3.39
N MET A 398 9.29 3.40 -2.71
CA MET A 398 10.62 3.71 -2.16
C MET A 398 10.59 4.80 -1.09
N TYR A 399 11.60 4.81 -0.25
CA TYR A 399 11.93 5.95 0.60
C TYR A 399 12.81 6.94 -0.16
N ASN A 400 12.76 8.21 0.24
CA ASN A 400 13.61 9.29 -0.28
C ASN A 400 13.68 9.31 -1.82
N PRO A 401 12.55 9.46 -2.55
CA PRO A 401 12.53 9.34 -4.00
C PRO A 401 13.41 10.38 -4.72
N LEU A 402 13.60 11.58 -4.16
CA LEU A 402 14.46 12.60 -4.75
C LEU A 402 15.92 12.16 -4.78
N ASP A 403 16.41 11.51 -3.72
CA ASP A 403 17.79 11.00 -3.61
C ASP A 403 18.04 9.84 -4.61
N LYS A 404 16.95 9.18 -5.02
CA LYS A 404 16.96 8.12 -6.05
C LYS A 404 16.69 8.64 -7.46
N GLY A 405 16.74 9.97 -7.66
CA GLY A 405 16.64 10.61 -8.96
C GLY A 405 15.21 10.75 -9.52
N VAL A 406 14.19 10.53 -8.71
CA VAL A 406 12.80 10.76 -9.14
C VAL A 406 12.54 12.27 -9.26
N SER A 407 12.05 12.72 -10.40
CA SER A 407 11.71 14.13 -10.62
C SER A 407 10.52 14.57 -9.73
N LYS A 408 10.59 15.76 -9.14
CA LYS A 408 9.47 16.37 -8.38
C LYS A 408 8.15 16.35 -9.15
N ASN A 409 8.17 16.52 -10.47
CA ASN A 409 6.97 16.50 -11.30
C ASN A 409 6.24 15.14 -11.35
N LYS A 410 6.86 14.09 -10.82
CA LYS A 410 6.26 12.75 -10.68
C LYS A 410 5.80 12.44 -9.26
N ILE A 411 5.86 13.42 -8.36
CA ILE A 411 5.54 13.23 -6.95
C ILE A 411 4.53 14.28 -6.53
N ALA A 412 3.47 13.87 -5.85
CA ALA A 412 2.46 14.79 -5.32
C ALA A 412 3.05 15.62 -4.16
N ALA A 413 2.83 16.93 -4.20
CA ALA A 413 3.22 17.82 -3.11
C ALA A 413 2.29 17.62 -1.90
N THR A 414 2.80 17.88 -0.70
CA THR A 414 2.04 17.73 0.54
C THR A 414 1.69 19.08 1.15
N GLU A 415 2.55 19.72 1.92
CA GLU A 415 2.23 20.95 2.64
C GLU A 415 2.86 22.18 1.98
N LEU A 416 2.17 23.33 2.03
CA LEU A 416 2.56 24.54 1.28
C LEU A 416 3.75 25.26 1.90
N ASN A 417 3.76 25.40 3.25
CA ASN A 417 4.74 26.19 3.99
C ASN A 417 5.65 25.31 4.88
N GLY A 418 6.08 24.19 4.35
CA GLY A 418 6.90 23.23 5.09
C GLY A 418 6.11 22.60 6.22
N ASN A 419 6.74 22.50 7.39
CA ASN A 419 6.11 21.99 8.60
C ASN A 419 5.67 23.10 9.57
N THR A 420 5.61 24.34 9.09
CA THR A 420 5.37 25.51 9.96
C THR A 420 3.91 25.67 10.37
N ARG A 421 2.98 25.00 9.67
CA ARG A 421 1.53 25.22 9.86
C ARG A 421 1.19 26.72 9.77
N ASP A 422 1.65 27.37 8.70
CA ASP A 422 1.52 28.81 8.46
C ASP A 422 2.07 29.66 9.62
N GLY A 423 3.23 29.26 10.16
CA GLY A 423 3.93 29.97 11.23
C GLY A 423 3.52 29.58 12.65
N GLN A 424 2.59 28.65 12.82
CA GLN A 424 2.16 28.20 14.15
C GLN A 424 3.15 27.24 14.82
N ILE A 425 4.03 26.59 14.05
CA ILE A 425 5.06 25.69 14.55
C ILE A 425 6.42 26.25 14.20
N ASP A 426 7.34 26.23 15.17
CA ASP A 426 8.72 26.65 15.00
C ASP A 426 9.66 25.79 15.84
N PHE A 427 10.76 25.35 15.24
CA PHE A 427 11.84 24.61 15.87
C PHE A 427 13.11 24.70 15.01
N ASN A 428 14.23 24.19 15.52
CA ASN A 428 15.51 24.21 14.79
C ASN A 428 15.42 23.52 13.42
N ASN A 429 15.87 24.22 12.38
CA ASN A 429 15.95 23.72 10.99
C ASN A 429 14.58 23.43 10.34
N ILE A 430 13.47 24.00 10.84
CA ILE A 430 12.14 23.78 10.25
C ILE A 430 12.09 24.19 8.77
N ARG A 431 11.43 23.38 7.95
CA ARG A 431 11.23 23.65 6.52
C ARG A 431 10.14 24.71 6.33
N HIS A 432 10.39 25.66 5.40
CA HIS A 432 9.50 26.79 5.09
C HIS A 432 9.00 26.80 3.63
N TYR A 433 9.29 25.77 2.86
CA TYR A 433 8.95 25.65 1.42
C TYR A 433 7.95 24.54 1.19
N THR A 434 7.25 24.57 0.06
CA THR A 434 6.31 23.51 -0.30
C THR A 434 7.00 22.14 -0.33
N LEU A 435 6.51 21.21 0.48
CA LEU A 435 7.02 19.84 0.58
C LEU A 435 6.58 19.04 -0.65
N GLN A 436 7.55 18.49 -1.38
CA GLN A 436 7.31 17.65 -2.55
C GLN A 436 8.48 16.69 -2.78
N GLY A 437 8.22 15.40 -2.56
CA GLY A 437 9.23 14.33 -2.68
C GLY A 437 10.14 14.16 -1.46
N GLN A 438 9.92 14.92 -0.42
CA GLN A 438 10.49 14.73 0.90
C GLN A 438 9.38 14.32 1.86
N VAL A 439 9.65 13.38 2.75
CA VAL A 439 8.64 12.91 3.72
C VAL A 439 8.04 14.07 4.50
N HIS A 440 6.70 14.07 4.59
CA HIS A 440 5.95 15.10 5.30
C HIS A 440 6.18 15.02 6.80
N ASP A 441 6.14 13.82 7.37
CA ASP A 441 6.32 13.58 8.81
C ASP A 441 7.64 14.16 9.33
N GLU A 442 7.53 14.97 10.35
CA GLU A 442 8.67 15.69 10.91
C GLU A 442 9.68 14.76 11.57
N LYS A 443 9.24 13.76 12.34
CA LYS A 443 10.13 12.79 13.00
C LYS A 443 10.87 11.96 11.94
N ALA A 444 10.13 11.49 10.94
CA ALA A 444 10.74 10.73 9.85
C ALA A 444 11.78 11.57 9.09
N TYR A 445 11.51 12.85 8.85
CA TYR A 445 12.45 13.73 8.13
C TYR A 445 13.66 14.13 8.96
N TYR A 446 13.41 14.82 10.09
CA TYR A 446 14.48 15.47 10.86
C TYR A 446 15.26 14.48 11.72
N THR A 447 14.57 13.50 12.30
CA THR A 447 15.15 12.56 13.26
C THR A 447 15.63 11.28 12.60
N MET A 448 14.90 10.77 11.58
CA MET A 448 15.18 9.48 10.94
C MET A 448 15.74 9.62 9.51
N HIS A 449 16.05 10.84 9.06
CA HIS A 449 16.63 11.12 7.74
C HIS A 449 15.83 10.49 6.57
N GLY A 450 14.50 10.56 6.66
CA GLY A 450 13.57 10.12 5.63
C GLY A 450 13.24 8.63 5.65
N VAL A 451 13.89 7.80 6.49
CA VAL A 451 13.67 6.36 6.58
C VAL A 451 13.27 5.97 7.99
N SER A 452 11.98 5.73 8.18
CA SER A 452 11.44 5.37 9.49
C SER A 452 10.27 4.38 9.34
N GLY A 453 10.17 3.44 10.27
CA GLY A 453 9.10 2.44 10.24
C GLY A 453 7.68 3.00 10.33
N HIS A 454 7.50 4.23 10.84
CA HIS A 454 6.17 4.83 10.99
C HIS A 454 5.74 5.69 9.80
N ALA A 455 6.67 6.23 9.00
CA ALA A 455 6.43 7.11 7.86
C ALA A 455 7.67 7.21 6.97
N GLY A 456 7.52 7.69 5.72
CA GLY A 456 8.62 7.94 4.78
C GLY A 456 8.55 7.16 3.48
N LEU A 457 7.68 6.17 3.38
CA LEU A 457 7.45 5.45 2.13
C LEU A 457 6.65 6.33 1.16
N PHE A 458 7.12 6.38 -0.09
CA PHE A 458 6.40 6.96 -1.23
C PHE A 458 5.96 5.83 -2.17
N GLY A 459 4.82 6.02 -2.83
CA GLY A 459 4.36 5.04 -3.79
C GLY A 459 3.20 5.52 -4.66
N ASP A 460 2.91 4.75 -5.73
CA ASP A 460 1.70 4.89 -6.53
C ASP A 460 0.66 3.81 -6.17
N ALA A 461 -0.57 4.01 -6.60
CA ALA A 461 -1.65 3.09 -6.27
C ALA A 461 -1.54 1.74 -7.01
N SER A 462 -0.84 1.69 -8.14
CA SER A 462 -0.66 0.46 -8.93
C SER A 462 0.31 -0.51 -8.27
N ASP A 463 1.44 -0.01 -7.73
CA ASP A 463 2.40 -0.83 -6.99
C ASP A 463 1.79 -1.32 -5.66
N LEU A 464 1.03 -0.46 -4.96
CA LEU A 464 0.28 -0.87 -3.76
C LEU A 464 -0.79 -1.93 -4.07
N ALA A 465 -1.41 -1.89 -5.24
CA ALA A 465 -2.36 -2.92 -5.66
C ALA A 465 -1.72 -4.30 -5.81
N VAL A 466 -0.45 -4.39 -6.22
CA VAL A 466 0.31 -5.65 -6.25
C VAL A 466 0.52 -6.18 -4.83
N LEU A 467 0.90 -5.33 -3.88
CA LEU A 467 1.06 -5.73 -2.47
C LEU A 467 -0.29 -6.16 -1.86
N ALA A 468 -1.37 -5.42 -2.16
CA ALA A 468 -2.72 -5.79 -1.72
C ALA A 468 -3.16 -7.13 -2.30
N GLN A 469 -2.89 -7.38 -3.59
CA GLN A 469 -3.16 -8.67 -4.22
C GLN A 469 -2.31 -9.80 -3.60
N MET A 470 -1.06 -9.55 -3.24
CA MET A 470 -0.21 -10.50 -2.53
C MET A 470 -0.83 -10.91 -1.18
N VAL A 471 -1.39 -9.96 -0.44
CA VAL A 471 -2.13 -10.24 0.81
C VAL A 471 -3.37 -11.11 0.53
N ILE A 472 -4.16 -10.76 -0.49
CA ILE A 472 -5.33 -11.54 -0.93
C ILE A 472 -4.91 -12.96 -1.34
N ASN A 473 -3.77 -13.12 -1.99
CA ASN A 473 -3.19 -14.41 -2.40
C ASN A 473 -2.54 -15.20 -1.25
N ARG A 474 -2.69 -14.77 -0.01
CA ARG A 474 -2.13 -15.43 1.17
C ARG A 474 -0.59 -15.42 1.24
N GLY A 475 0.05 -14.35 0.75
CA GLY A 475 1.47 -14.06 0.96
C GLY A 475 2.39 -14.19 -0.26
N GLY A 476 1.83 -14.45 -1.45
CA GLY A 476 2.63 -14.55 -2.68
C GLY A 476 2.01 -13.86 -3.89
N PHE A 477 2.84 -13.60 -4.90
CA PHE A 477 2.45 -12.99 -6.17
C PHE A 477 3.35 -13.51 -7.31
N GLY A 478 2.76 -14.07 -8.36
CA GLY A 478 3.51 -14.69 -9.43
C GLY A 478 4.36 -15.86 -8.93
N ASN A 479 5.65 -15.81 -9.16
CA ASN A 479 6.61 -16.81 -8.68
C ASN A 479 7.41 -16.36 -7.43
N HIS A 480 6.83 -15.48 -6.62
CA HIS A 480 7.45 -15.00 -5.40
C HIS A 480 6.51 -15.18 -4.20
N ARG A 481 7.01 -15.81 -3.14
CA ARG A 481 6.40 -15.85 -1.82
C ARG A 481 7.16 -14.92 -0.89
N ILE A 482 6.49 -13.93 -0.33
CA ILE A 482 7.10 -12.97 0.60
C ILE A 482 7.00 -13.48 2.03
N PHE A 483 5.85 -14.05 2.40
CA PHE A 483 5.62 -14.72 3.68
C PHE A 483 4.62 -15.87 3.50
N ASP A 484 4.56 -16.76 4.48
CA ASP A 484 3.61 -17.87 4.45
C ASP A 484 2.21 -17.47 4.94
N GLU A 485 1.23 -18.33 4.67
CA GLU A 485 -0.16 -18.10 5.02
C GLU A 485 -0.39 -18.04 6.53
N ASP A 486 0.30 -18.86 7.31
CA ASP A 486 0.15 -18.88 8.76
C ASP A 486 0.63 -17.58 9.40
N THR A 487 1.74 -17.02 8.90
CA THR A 487 2.21 -15.71 9.32
C THR A 487 1.18 -14.63 9.00
N LEU A 488 0.63 -14.62 7.77
CA LEU A 488 -0.41 -13.65 7.43
C LEU A 488 -1.62 -13.79 8.35
N ASP A 489 -2.10 -15.01 8.59
CA ASP A 489 -3.26 -15.26 9.45
C ASP A 489 -3.02 -14.75 10.87
N GLU A 490 -1.82 -14.97 11.43
CA GLU A 490 -1.47 -14.43 12.74
C GLU A 490 -1.52 -12.89 12.75
N PHE A 491 -1.11 -12.23 11.67
CA PHE A 491 -1.06 -10.77 11.61
C PHE A 491 -2.42 -10.11 11.38
N ILE A 492 -3.33 -10.73 10.63
CA ILE A 492 -4.63 -10.14 10.31
C ILE A 492 -5.78 -10.54 11.24
N LYS A 493 -5.62 -11.60 12.04
CA LYS A 493 -6.63 -12.02 13.03
C LYS A 493 -6.93 -10.94 14.05
N PRO A 494 -8.18 -10.85 14.55
CA PRO A 494 -8.52 -9.94 15.65
C PRO A 494 -7.74 -10.32 16.91
N LYS A 495 -7.27 -9.31 17.63
CA LYS A 495 -6.59 -9.52 18.92
C LYS A 495 -7.59 -9.39 20.09
N SER A 496 -7.34 -10.12 21.14
CA SER A 496 -8.32 -10.39 22.23
C SER A 496 -8.90 -9.13 22.91
N THR A 497 -8.14 -8.05 22.97
CA THR A 497 -8.54 -6.83 23.71
C THR A 497 -9.09 -5.73 22.81
N ASN A 498 -8.81 -5.78 21.50
CA ASN A 498 -9.32 -4.79 20.55
C ASN A 498 -9.50 -5.42 19.16
N TYR A 499 -10.74 -5.70 18.79
CA TYR A 499 -11.08 -6.32 17.51
C TYR A 499 -10.79 -5.43 16.29
N SER A 500 -10.62 -4.12 16.48
CA SER A 500 -10.27 -3.19 15.40
C SER A 500 -8.78 -3.21 15.04
N TYR A 501 -7.99 -4.11 15.65
CA TYR A 501 -6.58 -4.32 15.36
C TYR A 501 -6.26 -5.81 15.13
N GLY A 502 -5.40 -6.06 14.13
CA GLY A 502 -4.53 -7.22 14.07
C GLY A 502 -3.15 -6.87 14.64
N LEU A 503 -2.09 -7.56 14.22
CA LEU A 503 -0.72 -7.12 14.48
C LEU A 503 -0.37 -5.99 13.49
N GLY A 504 -0.54 -4.76 13.96
CA GLY A 504 -0.36 -3.54 13.17
C GLY A 504 -1.53 -3.15 12.28
N TRP A 505 -2.16 -4.08 11.60
CA TRP A 505 -3.29 -3.82 10.72
C TRP A 505 -4.48 -3.21 11.46
N ARG A 506 -5.04 -2.14 10.92
CA ARG A 506 -6.39 -1.71 11.28
C ARG A 506 -7.39 -2.69 10.68
N ARG A 507 -8.47 -2.96 11.41
CA ARG A 507 -9.52 -3.88 10.99
C ARG A 507 -10.88 -3.21 10.99
N GLU A 508 -11.76 -3.60 10.07
CA GLU A 508 -13.16 -3.14 10.06
C GLU A 508 -13.84 -3.50 11.38
N ALA A 509 -13.64 -4.71 11.84
CA ALA A 509 -14.34 -5.28 13.00
C ALA A 509 -15.87 -5.28 12.82
N SER A 510 -16.61 -5.63 13.86
CA SER A 510 -18.09 -5.55 13.82
C SER A 510 -18.56 -4.10 13.82
N THR A 511 -19.56 -3.78 13.00
CA THR A 511 -20.20 -2.45 12.95
C THR A 511 -20.78 -2.00 14.28
N THR A 512 -21.00 -2.94 15.21
CA THR A 512 -21.49 -2.67 16.56
C THR A 512 -20.37 -2.39 17.56
N TYR A 513 -19.10 -2.57 17.17
CA TYR A 513 -17.96 -2.37 18.05
C TYR A 513 -17.49 -0.91 18.03
N SER A 514 -17.38 -0.30 19.20
CA SER A 514 -16.84 1.06 19.34
C SER A 514 -15.38 1.12 18.87
N GLY A 515 -15.08 2.02 17.95
CA GLY A 515 -13.73 2.21 17.40
C GLY A 515 -13.42 1.39 16.15
N ASN A 516 -14.43 0.83 15.49
CA ASN A 516 -14.24 0.19 14.18
C ASN A 516 -13.78 1.19 13.11
N TYR A 517 -13.28 0.67 11.98
CA TYR A 517 -12.76 1.47 10.85
C TYR A 517 -13.74 1.60 9.68
N GLY A 518 -15.02 1.26 9.84
CA GLY A 518 -16.06 1.40 8.82
C GLY A 518 -16.18 2.80 8.24
N TRP A 519 -15.85 3.81 9.04
CA TRP A 519 -15.79 5.20 8.59
C TRP A 519 -14.74 5.42 7.47
N ALA A 520 -13.67 4.61 7.43
CA ALA A 520 -12.61 4.69 6.43
C ALA A 520 -12.70 3.57 5.38
N PHE A 521 -13.02 2.32 5.82
CA PHE A 521 -12.94 1.15 4.95
C PHE A 521 -14.22 0.88 4.16
N SER A 522 -15.35 1.32 4.61
CA SER A 522 -16.68 1.12 4.04
C SER A 522 -17.57 0.23 4.88
N GLY A 523 -18.81 0.65 5.11
CA GLY A 523 -19.81 -0.21 5.71
C GLY A 523 -20.33 -1.34 4.79
N LEU A 524 -19.76 -1.50 3.60
CA LEU A 524 -20.05 -2.59 2.64
C LEU A 524 -18.95 -3.66 2.61
N SER A 525 -17.83 -3.44 3.30
CA SER A 525 -16.75 -4.41 3.40
C SER A 525 -17.01 -5.44 4.50
N ASP A 526 -16.35 -6.60 4.43
CA ASP A 526 -16.45 -7.65 5.44
C ASP A 526 -15.72 -7.26 6.74
N ALA A 527 -16.15 -7.85 7.86
CA ALA A 527 -15.52 -7.62 9.17
C ALA A 527 -14.04 -8.05 9.24
N SER A 528 -13.59 -8.91 8.32
CA SER A 528 -12.18 -9.31 8.18
C SER A 528 -11.33 -8.30 7.41
N THR A 529 -11.94 -7.28 6.84
CA THR A 529 -11.26 -6.21 6.10
C THR A 529 -10.18 -5.55 6.94
N ILE A 530 -9.01 -5.40 6.33
CA ILE A 530 -7.84 -4.75 6.92
C ILE A 530 -7.42 -3.55 6.07
N GLY A 531 -6.63 -2.68 6.66
CA GLY A 531 -6.11 -1.52 5.94
C GLY A 531 -5.43 -0.52 6.85
N HIS A 532 -5.15 0.64 6.30
CA HIS A 532 -4.62 1.78 7.04
C HIS A 532 -4.90 3.11 6.33
N THR A 533 -4.88 4.19 7.09
CA THR A 533 -4.93 5.56 6.57
C THR A 533 -3.58 6.25 6.76
N GLY A 534 -3.31 7.29 5.97
CA GLY A 534 -2.13 8.13 6.10
C GLY A 534 -2.50 9.61 6.27
N TRP A 535 -1.75 10.32 7.12
CA TRP A 535 -1.97 11.74 7.44
C TRP A 535 -2.06 12.65 6.21
N THR A 536 -1.32 12.33 5.16
CA THR A 536 -1.29 13.09 3.90
C THR A 536 -2.54 12.93 3.04
N GLY A 537 -3.47 12.04 3.42
CA GLY A 537 -4.71 11.76 2.70
C GLY A 537 -4.71 10.43 1.96
N THR A 538 -3.95 9.44 2.41
CA THR A 538 -3.87 8.14 1.75
C THR A 538 -4.67 7.07 2.49
N LEU A 539 -5.33 6.19 1.72
CA LEU A 539 -6.10 5.05 2.21
C LEU A 539 -5.71 3.79 1.45
N THR A 540 -5.54 2.71 2.18
CA THR A 540 -5.47 1.36 1.63
C THR A 540 -6.43 0.45 2.36
N VAL A 541 -7.25 -0.29 1.61
CA VAL A 541 -8.25 -1.25 2.12
C VAL A 541 -8.06 -2.56 1.40
N VAL A 542 -8.02 -3.65 2.14
CA VAL A 542 -7.96 -5.02 1.61
C VAL A 542 -9.02 -5.85 2.31
N ASP A 543 -9.96 -6.38 1.54
CA ASP A 543 -10.99 -7.31 1.96
C ASP A 543 -10.63 -8.71 1.44
N PRO A 544 -10.04 -9.58 2.28
CA PRO A 544 -9.65 -10.92 1.87
C PRO A 544 -10.84 -11.84 1.63
N HIS A 545 -12.00 -11.57 2.27
CA HIS A 545 -13.21 -12.35 2.09
C HIS A 545 -13.80 -12.17 0.69
N ASP A 546 -13.89 -10.91 0.22
CA ASP A 546 -14.44 -10.58 -1.10
C ASP A 546 -13.37 -10.41 -2.18
N ASN A 547 -12.11 -10.76 -1.89
CA ASN A 547 -10.98 -10.64 -2.82
C ASN A 547 -10.86 -9.24 -3.42
N THR A 548 -11.10 -8.21 -2.62
CA THR A 548 -11.19 -6.83 -3.06
C THR A 548 -10.14 -5.98 -2.37
N ALA A 549 -9.54 -5.05 -3.12
CA ALA A 549 -8.75 -3.98 -2.54
C ALA A 549 -9.13 -2.62 -3.14
N VAL A 550 -9.11 -1.60 -2.30
CA VAL A 550 -9.30 -0.20 -2.70
C VAL A 550 -8.10 0.60 -2.22
N ILE A 551 -7.39 1.21 -3.16
CA ILE A 551 -6.26 2.08 -2.90
C ILE A 551 -6.63 3.48 -3.38
N LEU A 552 -6.77 4.42 -2.44
CA LEU A 552 -7.04 5.83 -2.71
C LEU A 552 -5.87 6.65 -2.15
N LEU A 553 -5.09 7.24 -3.03
CA LEU A 553 -3.99 8.12 -2.66
C LEU A 553 -4.38 9.55 -2.98
N THR A 554 -4.35 10.41 -1.97
CA THR A 554 -4.57 11.86 -2.14
C THR A 554 -3.43 12.65 -1.49
N ASN A 555 -3.37 13.92 -1.78
CA ASN A 555 -2.48 14.87 -1.15
C ASN A 555 -3.27 16.03 -0.55
N GLU A 556 -4.27 15.72 0.26
CA GLU A 556 -5.21 16.68 0.86
C GLU A 556 -4.52 17.84 1.59
N ARG A 557 -3.31 17.60 2.14
CA ARG A 557 -2.52 18.62 2.81
C ARG A 557 -1.89 19.64 1.87
N ASN A 558 -1.89 19.40 0.57
CA ASN A 558 -1.49 20.39 -0.44
C ASN A 558 -2.61 21.43 -0.69
N THR A 559 -3.13 22.00 0.38
CA THR A 559 -4.20 23.01 0.42
C THR A 559 -3.89 24.04 1.51
N PRO A 560 -4.46 25.26 1.44
CA PRO A 560 -4.35 26.23 2.51
C PRO A 560 -4.90 25.71 3.85
N ILE A 561 -4.36 26.23 4.95
CA ILE A 561 -4.93 26.08 6.28
C ILE A 561 -6.03 27.13 6.44
N LEU A 562 -7.19 26.73 6.96
CA LEU A 562 -8.38 27.59 6.98
C LEU A 562 -8.37 28.61 8.11
N LYS A 563 -7.82 28.22 9.27
CA LYS A 563 -7.76 29.07 10.47
C LYS A 563 -6.42 28.85 11.21
N PRO A 564 -5.30 29.41 10.74
CA PRO A 564 -3.99 29.16 11.33
C PRO A 564 -3.75 29.98 12.60
N GLU A 565 -4.79 30.28 13.37
CA GLU A 565 -4.71 31.24 14.50
C GLU A 565 -4.13 30.63 15.78
N THR A 566 -4.23 29.31 15.92
CA THR A 566 -3.72 28.57 17.08
C THR A 566 -3.10 27.24 16.67
N THR A 567 -2.25 26.65 17.53
CA THR A 567 -1.69 25.33 17.31
C THR A 567 -2.80 24.25 17.18
N ALA A 568 -3.91 24.43 17.88
CA ALA A 568 -5.05 23.50 17.82
C ALA A 568 -5.79 23.54 16.46
N THR A 569 -5.88 24.72 15.83
CA THR A 569 -6.54 24.91 14.53
C THR A 569 -5.57 24.86 13.35
N ALA A 570 -4.26 24.81 13.60
CA ALA A 570 -3.22 24.79 12.58
C ALA A 570 -3.23 23.52 11.68
N ASN A 571 -3.98 22.49 12.05
CA ASN A 571 -4.17 21.28 11.26
C ASN A 571 -5.48 21.28 10.44
N ASP A 572 -6.22 22.37 10.41
CA ASP A 572 -7.48 22.50 9.65
C ASP A 572 -7.20 22.86 8.19
N PHE A 573 -6.71 21.92 7.44
CA PHE A 573 -6.46 22.04 5.99
C PHE A 573 -7.77 22.04 5.21
N ALA A 574 -7.91 22.91 4.23
CA ALA A 574 -9.08 22.99 3.36
C ALA A 574 -9.40 21.64 2.70
N GLY A 575 -8.38 20.85 2.35
CA GLY A 575 -8.54 19.51 1.76
C GLY A 575 -9.29 18.53 2.67
N GLY A 576 -9.15 18.64 4.00
CA GLY A 576 -9.82 17.79 4.98
C GLY A 576 -11.35 17.92 4.99
N HIS A 577 -11.91 18.95 4.37
CA HIS A 577 -13.34 19.21 4.31
C HIS A 577 -14.05 18.58 3.11
N TYR A 578 -13.32 17.98 2.16
CA TYR A 578 -13.87 17.31 0.99
C TYR A 578 -14.25 15.84 1.25
N LEU A 579 -15.13 15.30 0.42
CA LEU A 579 -15.56 13.90 0.49
C LEU A 579 -14.39 12.93 0.28
N LEU A 580 -13.45 13.28 -0.57
CA LEU A 580 -12.23 12.49 -0.79
C LEU A 580 -11.44 12.25 0.49
N SER A 581 -11.52 13.16 1.46
CA SER A 581 -10.90 13.02 2.79
C SER A 581 -11.75 12.22 3.78
N LYS A 582 -12.99 11.88 3.43
CA LYS A 582 -13.86 11.02 4.23
C LYS A 582 -13.64 9.53 3.94
N TYR A 583 -12.71 9.17 3.10
CA TYR A 583 -12.25 7.85 2.69
C TYR A 583 -13.35 6.81 2.44
N GLY A 584 -14.11 6.42 3.49
CA GLY A 584 -15.12 5.37 3.45
C GLY A 584 -16.25 5.62 2.44
N ASP A 585 -16.47 6.85 2.05
CA ASP A 585 -17.46 7.19 1.04
C ASP A 585 -17.01 6.76 -0.35
N ILE A 586 -15.74 6.99 -0.68
CA ILE A 586 -15.15 6.54 -1.94
C ILE A 586 -14.97 5.02 -1.93
N ALA A 587 -14.49 4.45 -0.81
CA ALA A 587 -14.41 3.00 -0.63
C ALA A 587 -15.77 2.33 -0.81
N SER A 588 -16.84 2.88 -0.21
CA SER A 588 -18.21 2.37 -0.37
C SER A 588 -18.70 2.40 -1.82
N LEU A 589 -18.39 3.45 -2.58
CA LEU A 589 -18.71 3.49 -4.00
C LEU A 589 -17.91 2.45 -4.79
N ALA A 590 -16.66 2.18 -4.41
CA ALA A 590 -15.85 1.13 -5.03
C ALA A 590 -16.44 -0.27 -4.79
N PHE A 591 -16.78 -0.61 -3.53
CA PHE A 591 -17.45 -1.86 -3.20
C PHE A 591 -18.82 -1.99 -3.89
N ALA A 592 -19.60 -0.91 -3.95
CA ALA A 592 -20.88 -0.90 -4.66
C ALA A 592 -20.73 -1.11 -6.17
N ALA A 593 -19.64 -0.67 -6.80
CA ALA A 593 -19.40 -0.82 -8.23
C ALA A 593 -19.11 -2.25 -8.66
N ILE A 594 -18.65 -3.10 -7.74
CA ILE A 594 -18.35 -4.52 -7.97
C ILE A 594 -19.62 -5.30 -8.26
N ASN A 595 -20.72 -4.96 -7.57
CA ASN A 595 -22.05 -5.53 -7.82
C ASN A 595 -22.66 -4.88 -9.06
N LYS A 596 -22.43 -5.46 -10.23
CA LYS A 596 -22.75 -4.93 -11.58
C LYS A 596 -24.18 -4.41 -11.75
N ASP A 597 -25.15 -4.89 -10.99
CA ASP A 597 -26.57 -4.66 -11.23
C ASP A 597 -27.26 -3.76 -10.21
N ASN A 598 -26.52 -3.12 -9.31
CA ASN A 598 -27.14 -2.39 -8.19
C ASN A 598 -27.12 -0.85 -8.36
N SER A 599 -27.52 -0.35 -9.55
CA SER A 599 -27.68 1.09 -9.77
C SER A 599 -28.63 1.75 -8.76
N SER A 600 -29.60 0.99 -8.23
CA SER A 600 -30.55 1.45 -7.20
C SER A 600 -29.86 1.67 -5.86
N ALA A 601 -29.04 0.71 -5.38
CA ALA A 601 -28.28 0.84 -4.13
C ALA A 601 -27.26 1.98 -4.23
N ASN A 602 -26.60 2.12 -5.39
CA ASN A 602 -25.61 3.17 -5.61
C ASN A 602 -26.24 4.57 -5.60
N ASN A 603 -27.43 4.71 -6.18
CA ASN A 603 -28.19 5.95 -6.12
C ASN A 603 -28.65 6.26 -4.69
N ALA A 604 -29.12 5.25 -3.95
CA ALA A 604 -29.49 5.40 -2.55
C ALA A 604 -28.30 5.83 -1.67
N LYS A 605 -27.12 5.24 -1.88
CA LYS A 605 -25.89 5.65 -1.16
C LYS A 605 -25.53 7.10 -1.46
N LEU A 606 -25.51 7.52 -2.73
CA LEU A 606 -25.20 8.90 -3.11
C LEU A 606 -26.19 9.91 -2.54
N ILE A 607 -27.48 9.56 -2.53
CA ILE A 607 -28.54 10.36 -1.88
C ILE A 607 -28.25 10.46 -0.38
N SER A 608 -27.94 9.34 0.28
CA SER A 608 -27.61 9.29 1.70
C SER A 608 -26.42 10.19 2.06
N LEU A 609 -25.31 10.10 1.29
CA LEU A 609 -24.12 10.93 1.47
C LEU A 609 -24.45 12.43 1.32
N THR A 610 -25.22 12.79 0.31
CA THR A 610 -25.65 14.18 0.08
C THR A 610 -26.47 14.71 1.27
N MET A 611 -27.39 13.89 1.78
CA MET A 611 -28.21 14.24 2.95
C MET A 611 -27.38 14.36 4.22
N GLN A 612 -26.49 13.39 4.46
CA GLN A 612 -25.59 13.41 5.61
C GLN A 612 -24.74 14.67 5.63
N ARG A 613 -24.07 14.97 4.50
CA ARG A 613 -23.21 16.16 4.40
C ARG A 613 -23.99 17.47 4.59
N PHE A 614 -25.17 17.57 3.98
CA PHE A 614 -26.04 18.73 4.20
C PHE A 614 -26.44 18.88 5.68
N ASN A 615 -26.80 17.78 6.36
CA ASN A 615 -27.19 17.82 7.77
C ASN A 615 -26.00 18.19 8.67
N GLU A 616 -24.79 17.70 8.42
CA GLU A 616 -23.57 18.08 9.14
C GLU A 616 -23.34 19.59 9.03
N ILE A 617 -23.42 20.14 7.83
CA ILE A 617 -23.29 21.57 7.58
C ILE A 617 -24.38 22.37 8.31
N GLN A 618 -25.64 21.90 8.27
CA GLN A 618 -26.74 22.59 8.99
C GLN A 618 -26.61 22.52 10.51
N LYS A 619 -26.04 21.46 11.06
CA LYS A 619 -25.78 21.32 12.50
C LYS A 619 -24.72 22.30 12.99
N ASN A 620 -23.71 22.58 12.15
CA ASN A 620 -22.57 23.42 12.48
C ASN A 620 -22.66 24.78 11.78
N LYS A 621 -23.83 25.44 11.81
CA LYS A 621 -24.11 26.66 11.04
C LYS A 621 -23.10 27.79 11.25
N ASP A 622 -22.62 27.95 12.47
CA ASP A 622 -21.73 29.06 12.86
C ASP A 622 -20.26 28.79 12.51
N ASP A 623 -19.91 27.53 12.23
CA ASP A 623 -18.54 27.09 11.90
C ASP A 623 -18.37 26.61 10.46
N GLN A 624 -19.29 26.92 9.55
CA GLN A 624 -19.20 26.50 8.15
C GLN A 624 -18.06 27.20 7.43
N THR A 625 -17.15 26.42 6.88
CA THR A 625 -16.08 26.93 6.01
C THR A 625 -16.52 26.99 4.54
N ASN A 626 -15.79 27.75 3.71
CA ASN A 626 -15.99 27.73 2.27
C ASN A 626 -15.65 26.35 1.68
N ALA A 627 -14.74 25.58 2.29
CA ALA A 627 -14.43 24.23 1.88
C ALA A 627 -15.60 23.26 2.11
N ASP A 628 -16.30 23.35 3.28
CA ASP A 628 -17.52 22.57 3.55
C ASP A 628 -18.61 22.80 2.51
N LYS A 629 -18.80 24.09 2.15
CA LYS A 629 -19.79 24.48 1.15
C LYS A 629 -19.40 23.98 -0.24
N ALA A 630 -18.11 24.07 -0.59
CA ALA A 630 -17.59 23.58 -1.87
C ALA A 630 -17.69 22.04 -1.99
N ASP A 631 -17.43 21.31 -0.93
CA ASP A 631 -17.61 19.87 -0.86
C ASP A 631 -19.07 19.45 -1.13
N LEU A 632 -20.02 20.05 -0.43
CA LEU A 632 -21.45 19.79 -0.70
C LEU A 632 -21.85 20.14 -2.14
N CYS A 633 -21.30 21.23 -2.71
CA CYS A 633 -21.55 21.58 -4.10
C CYS A 633 -21.03 20.49 -5.05
N GLY A 634 -19.86 19.90 -4.77
CA GLY A 634 -19.29 18.80 -5.54
C GLY A 634 -20.15 17.55 -5.51
N ILE A 635 -20.58 17.12 -4.32
CA ILE A 635 -21.47 15.97 -4.14
C ILE A 635 -22.80 16.19 -4.86
N TYR A 636 -23.38 17.37 -4.73
CA TYR A 636 -24.64 17.73 -5.38
C TYR A 636 -24.53 17.73 -6.91
N ASP A 637 -23.41 18.20 -7.49
CA ASP A 637 -23.21 18.18 -8.92
C ASP A 637 -23.19 16.73 -9.46
N ALA A 638 -22.53 15.80 -8.75
CA ALA A 638 -22.56 14.38 -9.08
C ALA A 638 -23.99 13.81 -8.99
N LEU A 639 -24.72 14.13 -7.93
CA LEU A 639 -26.12 13.72 -7.76
C LEU A 639 -27.01 14.26 -8.89
N LYS A 640 -26.88 15.53 -9.24
CA LYS A 640 -27.63 16.18 -10.31
C LYS A 640 -27.32 15.57 -11.68
N MET A 641 -26.08 15.20 -11.95
CA MET A 641 -25.73 14.50 -13.18
C MET A 641 -26.42 13.13 -13.26
N ARG A 642 -26.48 12.39 -12.14
CA ARG A 642 -27.18 11.10 -12.04
C ARG A 642 -28.69 11.23 -12.31
N SER A 643 -29.32 12.33 -11.85
CA SER A 643 -30.76 12.54 -11.98
C SER A 643 -31.26 12.57 -13.43
N LYS A 644 -30.37 12.87 -14.38
CA LYS A 644 -30.70 12.86 -15.83
C LYS A 644 -30.98 11.45 -16.36
N LYS A 645 -30.50 10.40 -15.68
CA LYS A 645 -30.61 9.02 -16.15
C LYS A 645 -31.39 8.11 -15.18
N HIS A 646 -31.61 8.54 -13.95
CA HIS A 646 -32.19 7.71 -12.89
C HIS A 646 -33.35 8.40 -12.19
N ASN A 647 -34.56 7.89 -12.40
CA ASN A 647 -35.80 8.44 -11.83
C ASN A 647 -35.80 8.51 -10.30
N SER A 648 -35.10 7.59 -9.60
CA SER A 648 -35.02 7.60 -8.13
C SER A 648 -34.30 8.85 -7.63
N VAL A 649 -33.22 9.27 -8.32
CA VAL A 649 -32.46 10.47 -7.97
C VAL A 649 -33.28 11.73 -8.34
N ALA A 650 -33.93 11.74 -9.51
CA ALA A 650 -34.80 12.84 -9.92
C ALA A 650 -35.95 13.04 -8.91
N ARG A 651 -36.60 11.96 -8.46
CA ARG A 651 -37.64 11.99 -7.42
C ARG A 651 -37.10 12.54 -6.09
N PHE A 652 -35.92 12.10 -5.67
CA PHE A 652 -35.30 12.65 -4.45
C PHE A 652 -35.11 14.17 -4.55
N LEU A 653 -34.55 14.67 -5.64
CA LEU A 653 -34.34 16.12 -5.84
C LEU A 653 -35.65 16.91 -5.87
N ALA A 654 -36.77 16.29 -6.22
CA ALA A 654 -38.11 16.88 -6.18
C ALA A 654 -38.71 16.93 -4.78
N THR A 655 -38.19 16.17 -3.80
CA THR A 655 -38.65 16.20 -2.39
C THR A 655 -38.35 17.54 -1.73
N THR A 656 -39.02 17.81 -0.60
CA THR A 656 -38.74 19.01 0.22
C THR A 656 -37.27 19.10 0.59
N LYS A 657 -36.65 17.99 1.04
CA LYS A 657 -35.23 17.94 1.40
C LYS A 657 -34.32 18.18 0.20
N GLY A 658 -34.62 17.55 -0.95
CA GLY A 658 -33.86 17.78 -2.20
C GLY A 658 -33.94 19.23 -2.68
N LYS A 659 -35.09 19.87 -2.55
CA LYS A 659 -35.27 21.31 -2.86
C LYS A 659 -34.47 22.20 -1.89
N GLN A 660 -34.44 21.89 -0.59
CA GLN A 660 -33.63 22.61 0.40
C GLN A 660 -32.16 22.52 0.06
N ILE A 661 -31.65 21.33 -0.26
CA ILE A 661 -30.25 21.13 -0.69
C ILE A 661 -29.96 21.93 -1.96
N THR A 662 -30.86 21.86 -2.95
CA THR A 662 -30.72 22.60 -4.21
C THR A 662 -30.64 24.11 -3.97
N ALA A 663 -31.50 24.64 -3.11
CA ALA A 663 -31.50 26.07 -2.75
C ALA A 663 -30.20 26.48 -2.04
N TYR A 664 -29.77 25.65 -1.07
CA TYR A 664 -28.52 25.90 -0.35
C TYR A 664 -27.30 25.93 -1.28
N VAL A 665 -27.18 24.93 -2.18
CA VAL A 665 -26.08 24.85 -3.16
C VAL A 665 -26.11 26.08 -4.10
N LYS A 666 -27.27 26.51 -4.56
CA LYS A 666 -27.41 27.70 -5.39
C LYS A 666 -26.95 28.97 -4.67
N ALA A 667 -27.35 29.14 -3.41
CA ALA A 667 -26.98 30.28 -2.57
C ALA A 667 -25.48 30.35 -2.26
N ASN A 668 -24.80 29.19 -2.22
CA ASN A 668 -23.39 29.07 -1.85
C ASN A 668 -22.45 28.82 -3.03
N LYS A 669 -22.87 29.02 -4.27
CA LYS A 669 -22.03 28.85 -5.48
C LYS A 669 -20.70 29.62 -5.41
N ASN A 670 -20.70 30.80 -4.81
CA ASN A 670 -19.49 31.62 -4.67
C ASN A 670 -18.48 31.03 -3.68
N ALA A 671 -18.88 30.14 -2.77
CA ALA A 671 -17.97 29.45 -1.88
C ALA A 671 -16.87 28.69 -2.65
N VAL A 672 -17.24 28.08 -3.77
CA VAL A 672 -16.30 27.39 -4.68
C VAL A 672 -15.22 28.36 -5.21
N ASN A 673 -15.64 29.57 -5.62
CA ASN A 673 -14.72 30.59 -6.10
C ASN A 673 -13.84 31.12 -4.94
N ASN A 674 -14.39 31.24 -3.76
CA ASN A 674 -13.63 31.65 -2.59
C ASN A 674 -12.54 30.63 -2.22
N VAL A 675 -12.84 29.32 -2.27
CA VAL A 675 -11.82 28.27 -2.05
C VAL A 675 -10.76 28.30 -3.14
N ARG A 676 -11.14 28.61 -4.40
CA ARG A 676 -10.20 28.72 -5.52
C ARG A 676 -9.29 29.94 -5.45
N ASN A 677 -9.78 31.03 -4.88
CA ASN A 677 -9.14 32.33 -4.87
C ASN A 677 -8.69 32.78 -3.47
N SER A 678 -8.94 31.94 -2.45
CA SER A 678 -8.52 32.25 -1.09
C SER A 678 -7.00 32.30 -1.01
N HIS A 679 -6.53 33.46 -0.63
CA HIS A 679 -5.15 33.91 -0.38
C HIS A 679 -4.32 34.21 -1.60
#